data_931d75784d7bb06d4969a8f10335532f
#
_entry.id   931d75784d7bb06d4969a8f10335532f
#
_cell.length_a   1.000
_cell.length_b   1.000
_cell.length_c   1.000
_cell.angle_alpha   90.00
_cell.angle_beta   90.00
_cell.angle_gamma   90.00
#
_symmetry.space_group_name_H-M   'P 1'
#
loop_
_entity.id
_entity.type
_entity.pdbx_description
1 polymer ?
#
loop_
_entity_poly.entity_id
_entity_poly.type
_entity_poly.pdbx_seq_one_letter_code
_entity_poly.pdbx_strand_id
1 'polypeptide(L)'
;GAAGSGKAQPLTAKVLTPNGFVRMGDITVGSEVVTPTNEIAKVTAVYPQPIKPIYSLSTNSGKSTEACEEHLWKVKYTVPKKKSEYGVFTTKEVLRLIKEGRTVSVPFPEAISFKKEDLPLDPYTLGFLIGDGCFRGQGSISFTTLDEEVVEYIRDGVKNLNLRIAQQPSTITYYIRMTERFHQTNEKGQYIVENDAVRLIKELGLAHHTSYDKFVPEQYKRGTIEDRLAIVQGLMDSDGCVDETGKSIEFSTSSEQLALDMQEIIWSLGGKAKIVSRIPTYTHKGEKKQGALNYRVFIKMRDDSLIFRLPRKKERCQPVRDLWDKIENLEYVREDYSQCISVDHPEHLYITDDYIVTHNTWVGISKFVRFIDEPEYIGYIIRKTASSLRTGAFETAKKIFKAACPDVKINQNEMSFRFPSGCRIYMKGLDGQQGIDFFQGQEISGVLIDEATHLNAEEVSWILTRLRTNSNAKPTAWMSCNPDNSSWLLDWVEWYLHPKKTYVTEGDVTFDIGGRPDQDKNEMLRWFLVINGLYVWDTDRDRLIETYKDSIEDGQYPMSFRFIGATYKDNPMIDRKYVSDLLNKSRIEKERLVFGSWHAKPEGVGFWSNEWCKKLKTFPHDDDPDDEIVKRVRCWDLAYTEPHEGNMDPDYTVGVLMAQTKKGYYIVEHVVRA
;
A
#
# COMPACT_ATOMS: atom_id res chain seq x y z
N GLY A 1 -3.14 9.08 -27.16
CA GLY A 1 -2.04 9.07 -26.21
C GLY A 1 -2.09 7.84 -25.31
N ALA A 2 -1.02 7.06 -25.26
CA ALA A 2 -0.94 5.85 -24.48
C ALA A 2 -1.23 6.13 -23.00
N ALA A 3 -1.83 5.18 -22.29
CA ALA A 3 -1.88 5.15 -20.83
C ALA A 3 -0.43 5.34 -20.35
N GLY A 4 -0.17 6.40 -19.57
CA GLY A 4 1.20 6.78 -19.17
C GLY A 4 1.71 8.09 -19.77
N SER A 5 1.06 8.65 -20.80
CA SER A 5 1.43 9.98 -21.31
C SER A 5 1.18 11.02 -20.23
N GLY A 6 2.22 11.61 -19.71
CA GLY A 6 2.13 12.69 -18.73
C GLY A 6 2.69 12.39 -17.34
N LYS A 7 3.19 11.17 -17.05
CA LYS A 7 3.64 10.79 -15.68
C LYS A 7 5.09 10.27 -15.66
N ALA A 8 5.87 10.76 -16.61
CA ALA A 8 7.20 10.23 -16.87
C ALA A 8 8.26 10.80 -15.92
N GLN A 9 9.29 10.01 -15.71
CA GLN A 9 10.56 10.42 -15.14
C GLN A 9 11.66 10.35 -16.21
N PRO A 10 12.73 11.13 -16.12
CA PRO A 10 13.84 11.05 -17.07
C PRO A 10 14.48 9.66 -17.01
N LEU A 11 15.10 9.23 -18.11
CA LEU A 11 15.71 7.91 -18.21
C LEU A 11 16.84 7.69 -17.18
N THR A 12 17.39 8.78 -16.67
CA THR A 12 18.43 8.79 -15.63
C THR A 12 17.90 8.63 -14.20
N ALA A 13 16.61 8.90 -13.95
CA ALA A 13 16.00 8.67 -12.64
C ALA A 13 16.09 7.19 -12.26
N LYS A 14 16.18 6.91 -10.97
CA LYS A 14 16.34 5.55 -10.47
C LYS A 14 15.02 5.01 -9.95
N VAL A 15 14.79 3.72 -10.12
CA VAL A 15 13.66 2.97 -9.58
C VAL A 15 14.19 1.90 -8.66
N LEU A 16 13.62 1.76 -7.48
CA LEU A 16 14.03 0.74 -6.53
C LEU A 16 13.50 -0.63 -6.95
N THR A 17 14.42 -1.58 -7.12
CA THR A 17 14.15 -3.00 -7.37
C THR A 17 14.55 -3.84 -6.16
N PRO A 18 14.16 -5.13 -6.07
CA PRO A 18 14.63 -6.01 -5.01
C PRO A 18 16.16 -6.15 -4.91
N ASN A 19 16.86 -5.87 -6.01
CA ASN A 19 18.32 -5.93 -6.10
C ASN A 19 19.01 -4.54 -5.97
N GLY A 20 18.25 -3.50 -5.59
CA GLY A 20 18.73 -2.12 -5.49
C GLY A 20 18.22 -1.21 -6.59
N PHE A 21 18.77 -0.01 -6.68
CA PHE A 21 18.32 0.99 -7.65
C PHE A 21 18.79 0.70 -9.07
N VAL A 22 17.86 0.77 -10.03
CA VAL A 22 18.07 0.62 -11.48
C VAL A 22 17.60 1.89 -12.17
N ARG A 23 18.25 2.32 -13.26
CA ARG A 23 17.82 3.49 -14.02
C ARG A 23 16.45 3.27 -14.66
N MET A 24 15.64 4.31 -14.71
CA MET A 24 14.33 4.27 -15.36
C MET A 24 14.42 3.78 -16.80
N GLY A 25 15.45 4.19 -17.56
CA GLY A 25 15.66 3.77 -18.94
C GLY A 25 16.00 2.30 -19.12
N ASP A 26 16.45 1.61 -18.07
CA ASP A 26 16.81 0.18 -18.08
C ASP A 26 15.65 -0.71 -17.59
N ILE A 27 14.55 -0.11 -17.12
CA ILE A 27 13.34 -0.83 -16.69
C ILE A 27 12.56 -1.31 -17.93
N THR A 28 12.23 -2.59 -17.95
CA THR A 28 11.48 -3.26 -19.02
C THR A 28 10.21 -3.91 -18.47
N VAL A 29 9.33 -4.34 -19.37
CA VAL A 29 8.16 -5.16 -18.99
C VAL A 29 8.64 -6.46 -18.34
N GLY A 30 8.06 -6.79 -17.19
CA GLY A 30 8.47 -7.94 -16.36
C GLY A 30 9.53 -7.61 -15.31
N SER A 31 10.16 -6.40 -15.34
CA SER A 31 11.03 -5.96 -14.24
C SER A 31 10.24 -5.89 -12.92
N GLU A 32 10.90 -6.26 -11.83
CA GLU A 32 10.34 -6.16 -10.48
C GLU A 32 10.75 -4.83 -9.84
N VAL A 33 9.79 -4.16 -9.20
CA VAL A 33 10.01 -2.90 -8.48
C VAL A 33 9.45 -2.99 -7.06
N VAL A 34 10.02 -2.23 -6.15
CA VAL A 34 9.59 -2.20 -4.75
C VAL A 34 8.55 -1.10 -4.55
N THR A 35 7.46 -1.45 -3.88
CA THR A 35 6.38 -0.53 -3.52
C THR A 35 6.64 0.15 -2.17
N PRO A 36 5.95 1.25 -1.85
CA PRO A 36 6.09 1.91 -0.55
C PRO A 36 5.71 1.06 0.66
N THR A 37 4.95 0.00 0.47
CA THR A 37 4.55 -0.98 1.50
C THR A 37 5.49 -2.19 1.57
N ASN A 38 6.66 -2.10 0.88
CA ASN A 38 7.66 -3.15 0.83
C ASN A 38 7.20 -4.44 0.09
N GLU A 39 6.23 -4.33 -0.80
CA GLU A 39 5.81 -5.41 -1.68
C GLU A 39 6.56 -5.34 -3.01
N ILE A 40 6.68 -6.47 -3.70
CA ILE A 40 7.29 -6.53 -5.02
C ILE A 40 6.16 -6.46 -6.06
N ALA A 41 6.23 -5.47 -6.95
CA ALA A 41 5.32 -5.33 -8.07
C ALA A 41 6.06 -5.53 -9.40
N LYS A 42 5.38 -6.11 -10.40
CA LYS A 42 5.94 -6.27 -11.75
C LYS A 42 5.56 -5.11 -12.64
N VAL A 43 6.48 -4.72 -13.47
CA VAL A 43 6.23 -3.74 -14.53
C VAL A 43 5.43 -4.41 -15.64
N THR A 44 4.18 -3.98 -15.80
CA THR A 44 3.24 -4.53 -16.80
C THR A 44 3.34 -3.84 -18.16
N ALA A 45 3.79 -2.59 -18.18
CA ALA A 45 4.01 -1.83 -19.42
C ALA A 45 5.06 -0.74 -19.20
N VAL A 46 5.75 -0.41 -20.29
CA VAL A 46 6.72 0.67 -20.38
C VAL A 46 6.29 1.60 -21.51
N TYR A 47 6.28 2.90 -21.24
CA TYR A 47 5.83 3.93 -22.18
C TYR A 47 6.93 4.98 -22.36
N PRO A 48 7.81 4.83 -23.35
CA PRO A 48 8.75 5.89 -23.74
C PRO A 48 7.99 7.16 -24.11
N GLN A 49 8.47 8.29 -23.64
CA GLN A 49 7.88 9.60 -23.89
C GLN A 49 8.84 10.46 -24.71
N PRO A 50 8.31 11.42 -25.49
CA PRO A 50 9.14 12.41 -26.15
C PRO A 50 9.91 13.26 -25.12
N ILE A 51 10.77 14.14 -25.60
CA ILE A 51 11.43 15.15 -24.79
C ILE A 51 10.38 15.97 -24.03
N LYS A 52 10.53 16.07 -22.72
CA LYS A 52 9.63 16.78 -21.80
C LYS A 52 10.40 17.70 -20.87
N PRO A 53 9.73 18.77 -20.38
CA PRO A 53 10.26 19.58 -19.27
C PRO A 53 10.43 18.73 -18.02
N ILE A 54 11.65 18.68 -17.49
CA ILE A 54 11.99 17.96 -16.27
C ILE A 54 12.18 18.96 -15.13
N TYR A 55 11.60 18.60 -14.00
CA TYR A 55 11.68 19.33 -12.75
C TYR A 55 12.42 18.51 -11.71
N SER A 56 13.27 19.15 -10.93
CA SER A 56 13.91 18.56 -9.75
C SER A 56 13.08 18.88 -8.51
N LEU A 57 12.74 17.85 -7.76
CA LEU A 57 12.08 17.95 -6.45
C LEU A 57 13.12 17.61 -5.39
N SER A 58 13.34 18.51 -4.45
CA SER A 58 14.17 18.25 -3.26
C SER A 58 13.39 18.47 -1.98
N THR A 59 13.70 17.69 -0.97
CA THR A 59 13.04 17.71 0.32
C THR A 59 13.95 18.22 1.43
N ASN A 60 13.34 18.60 2.52
CA ASN A 60 14.06 19.10 3.69
C ASN A 60 14.92 18.02 4.40
N SER A 61 14.76 16.74 4.09
CA SER A 61 15.66 15.68 4.53
C SER A 61 16.86 15.46 3.61
N GLY A 62 16.96 16.20 2.51
CA GLY A 62 18.02 16.08 1.52
C GLY A 62 17.75 15.07 0.41
N LYS A 63 16.57 14.44 0.38
CA LYS A 63 16.13 13.56 -0.72
C LYS A 63 15.86 14.39 -1.97
N SER A 64 16.19 13.82 -3.13
CA SER A 64 15.91 14.45 -4.42
C SER A 64 15.48 13.43 -5.47
N THR A 65 14.67 13.86 -6.42
CA THR A 65 14.31 13.10 -7.62
C THR A 65 13.87 14.03 -8.72
N GLU A 66 13.85 13.53 -9.95
CA GLU A 66 13.45 14.28 -11.12
C GLU A 66 12.20 13.67 -11.76
N ALA A 67 11.32 14.53 -12.27
CA ALA A 67 10.11 14.12 -12.96
C ALA A 67 9.59 15.19 -13.93
N CYS A 68 8.77 14.79 -14.90
CA CYS A 68 8.12 15.75 -15.81
C CYS A 68 7.02 16.57 -15.11
N GLU A 69 6.53 17.61 -15.75
CA GLU A 69 5.53 18.53 -15.17
C GLU A 69 4.19 17.89 -14.84
N GLU A 70 3.79 16.84 -15.54
CA GLU A 70 2.54 16.11 -15.32
C GLU A 70 2.70 14.91 -14.38
N HIS A 71 3.91 14.63 -13.90
CA HIS A 71 4.15 13.53 -12.97
C HIS A 71 3.37 13.71 -11.68
N LEU A 72 2.86 12.60 -11.11
CA LEU A 72 1.95 12.64 -9.97
C LEU A 72 2.65 12.36 -8.65
N TRP A 73 2.31 13.14 -7.65
CA TRP A 73 2.80 13.03 -6.28
C TRP A 73 1.64 12.90 -5.30
N LYS A 74 1.72 11.93 -4.40
CA LYS A 74 0.87 11.90 -3.20
C LYS A 74 1.45 12.90 -2.20
N VAL A 75 0.68 13.89 -1.82
CA VAL A 75 1.15 14.96 -0.94
C VAL A 75 0.16 15.28 0.18
N LYS A 76 0.73 15.75 1.29
CA LYS A 76 0.04 16.45 2.37
C LYS A 76 0.35 17.94 2.24
N TYR A 77 -0.66 18.81 2.29
CA TYR A 77 -0.45 20.24 2.18
C TYR A 77 -1.27 21.02 3.21
N THR A 78 -0.75 22.22 3.59
CA THR A 78 -1.43 23.10 4.55
C THR A 78 -2.54 23.89 3.89
N VAL A 79 -3.66 24.05 4.61
CA VAL A 79 -4.79 24.91 4.21
C VAL A 79 -4.99 25.97 5.29
N PRO A 80 -5.10 27.27 4.96
CA PRO A 80 -5.32 28.33 5.94
C PRO A 80 -6.56 28.04 6.80
N LYS A 81 -6.41 28.18 8.12
CA LYS A 81 -7.50 27.99 9.11
C LYS A 81 -8.12 26.57 9.15
N LYS A 82 -7.50 25.56 8.50
CA LYS A 82 -7.95 24.15 8.52
C LYS A 82 -6.82 23.22 8.90
N LYS A 83 -7.16 21.94 9.21
CA LYS A 83 -6.17 20.86 9.27
C LYS A 83 -5.59 20.62 7.88
N SER A 84 -4.35 20.09 7.83
CA SER A 84 -3.72 19.72 6.56
C SER A 84 -4.62 18.76 5.76
N GLU A 85 -4.64 18.95 4.45
CA GLU A 85 -5.36 18.10 3.49
C GLU A 85 -4.38 17.21 2.74
N TYR A 86 -4.90 16.14 2.13
CA TYR A 86 -4.14 15.15 1.38
C TYR A 86 -4.68 15.08 -0.05
N GLY A 87 -3.81 14.78 -1.01
CA GLY A 87 -4.23 14.59 -2.39
C GLY A 87 -3.11 14.12 -3.30
N VAL A 88 -3.48 13.79 -4.53
CA VAL A 88 -2.54 13.46 -5.61
C VAL A 88 -2.52 14.63 -6.58
N PHE A 89 -1.35 15.21 -6.82
CA PHE A 89 -1.16 16.42 -7.61
C PHE A 89 -0.04 16.23 -8.62
N THR A 90 -0.15 16.88 -9.77
CA THR A 90 0.95 16.95 -10.73
C THR A 90 2.10 17.81 -10.19
N THR A 91 3.31 17.61 -10.71
CA THR A 91 4.48 18.46 -10.42
C THR A 91 4.13 19.96 -10.54
N LYS A 92 3.42 20.33 -11.60
CA LYS A 92 2.96 21.70 -11.86
C LYS A 92 1.97 22.22 -10.80
N GLU A 93 1.05 21.38 -10.37
CA GLU A 93 0.10 21.73 -9.30
C GLU A 93 0.80 21.86 -7.95
N VAL A 94 1.74 20.96 -7.63
CA VAL A 94 2.58 21.05 -6.43
C VAL A 94 3.38 22.36 -6.43
N LEU A 95 3.99 22.72 -7.57
CA LEU A 95 4.71 23.98 -7.72
C LEU A 95 3.79 25.19 -7.48
N ARG A 96 2.55 25.13 -7.96
CA ARG A 96 1.55 26.18 -7.71
C ARG A 96 1.23 26.30 -6.22
N LEU A 97 0.99 25.17 -5.53
CA LEU A 97 0.73 25.18 -4.08
C LEU A 97 1.89 25.79 -3.29
N ILE A 98 3.14 25.49 -3.66
CA ILE A 98 4.34 26.06 -3.04
C ILE A 98 4.40 27.57 -3.30
N LYS A 99 4.15 28.04 -4.53
CA LYS A 99 4.11 29.47 -4.89
C LYS A 99 2.98 30.23 -4.16
N GLU A 100 1.88 29.56 -3.81
CA GLU A 100 0.80 30.10 -2.97
C GLU A 100 1.19 30.18 -1.48
N GLY A 101 2.45 29.83 -1.11
CA GLY A 101 2.94 29.85 0.27
C GLY A 101 2.49 28.66 1.12
N ARG A 102 2.00 27.57 0.51
CA ARG A 102 1.58 26.38 1.24
C ARG A 102 2.78 25.49 1.54
N THR A 103 2.79 24.88 2.70
CA THR A 103 3.72 23.79 2.99
C THR A 103 3.20 22.50 2.35
N VAL A 104 3.99 21.90 1.46
CA VAL A 104 3.68 20.64 0.78
C VAL A 104 4.70 19.59 1.21
N SER A 105 4.26 18.37 1.48
CA SER A 105 5.12 17.29 1.97
C SER A 105 4.76 15.98 1.27
N VAL A 106 5.77 15.13 1.03
CA VAL A 106 5.63 13.76 0.48
C VAL A 106 5.71 12.73 1.61
N PRO A 107 5.08 11.53 1.45
CA PRO A 107 5.14 10.48 2.46
C PRO A 107 6.51 9.78 2.45
N PHE A 108 6.88 9.18 3.59
CA PHE A 108 7.95 8.19 3.64
C PHE A 108 7.42 6.79 3.32
N PRO A 109 8.21 5.93 2.66
CA PRO A 109 7.88 4.50 2.52
C PRO A 109 7.91 3.80 3.89
N GLU A 110 7.44 2.58 3.93
CA GLU A 110 7.74 1.66 5.04
C GLU A 110 9.20 1.21 4.97
N ALA A 111 9.70 0.55 6.01
CA ALA A 111 11.04 -0.02 5.98
C ALA A 111 11.13 -1.07 4.86
N ILE A 112 12.10 -0.89 3.96
CA ILE A 112 12.30 -1.78 2.82
C ILE A 112 13.07 -3.01 3.27
N SER A 113 12.63 -4.22 2.94
CA SER A 113 13.38 -5.44 3.15
C SER A 113 14.15 -5.81 1.89
N PHE A 114 15.44 -5.99 2.02
CA PHE A 114 16.28 -6.56 0.96
C PHE A 114 16.51 -8.05 1.24
N LYS A 115 17.14 -8.72 0.29
CA LYS A 115 17.52 -10.12 0.44
C LYS A 115 18.50 -10.27 1.61
N LYS A 116 18.32 -11.33 2.39
CA LYS A 116 19.24 -11.64 3.48
C LYS A 116 20.64 -11.92 2.93
N GLU A 117 21.63 -11.24 3.49
CA GLU A 117 23.06 -11.44 3.20
C GLU A 117 23.71 -12.22 4.33
N ASP A 118 24.75 -12.99 4.00
CA ASP A 118 25.62 -13.62 5.00
C ASP A 118 26.64 -12.59 5.49
N LEU A 119 26.42 -12.09 6.70
CA LEU A 119 27.27 -11.04 7.27
C LEU A 119 28.37 -11.67 8.15
N PRO A 120 29.65 -11.35 7.87
CA PRO A 120 30.77 -12.00 8.55
C PRO A 120 30.92 -11.58 10.01
N LEU A 121 30.37 -10.43 10.40
CA LEU A 121 30.35 -9.93 11.77
C LEU A 121 28.93 -9.45 12.11
N ASP A 122 28.53 -9.66 13.37
CA ASP A 122 27.24 -9.14 13.88
C ASP A 122 27.07 -7.65 13.55
N PRO A 123 25.94 -7.23 12.95
CA PRO A 123 25.74 -5.86 12.50
C PRO A 123 25.84 -4.81 13.62
N TYR A 124 25.30 -5.10 14.82
CA TYR A 124 25.42 -4.17 15.94
C TYR A 124 26.88 -3.98 16.36
N THR A 125 27.59 -5.09 16.49
CA THR A 125 29.02 -5.08 16.82
C THR A 125 29.83 -4.28 15.82
N LEU A 126 29.59 -4.50 14.51
CA LEU A 126 30.27 -3.72 13.48
C LEU A 126 29.93 -2.23 13.56
N GLY A 127 28.64 -1.88 13.72
CA GLY A 127 28.20 -0.50 13.85
C GLY A 127 28.85 0.22 15.02
N PHE A 128 28.92 -0.43 16.18
CA PHE A 128 29.59 0.14 17.36
C PHE A 128 31.09 0.31 17.14
N LEU A 129 31.75 -0.66 16.50
CA LEU A 129 33.17 -0.58 16.18
C LEU A 129 33.49 0.49 15.10
N ILE A 130 32.59 0.74 14.16
CA ILE A 130 32.75 1.86 13.21
C ILE A 130 32.70 3.20 13.97
N GLY A 131 31.85 3.37 14.99
CA GLY A 131 31.85 4.55 15.85
C GLY A 131 33.11 4.59 16.72
N ASP A 132 33.13 3.84 17.80
CA ASP A 132 34.11 3.92 18.90
C ASP A 132 35.27 2.91 18.80
N GLY A 133 35.37 2.14 17.68
CA GLY A 133 36.44 1.17 17.50
C GLY A 133 37.70 1.76 16.90
N CYS A 134 38.88 1.18 17.27
CA CYS A 134 40.18 1.49 16.71
C CYS A 134 40.67 0.34 15.79
N PHE A 135 40.85 0.63 14.51
CA PHE A 135 41.28 -0.32 13.46
C PHE A 135 42.76 -0.20 13.09
N ARG A 136 43.56 0.63 13.81
CA ARG A 136 44.96 0.88 13.52
C ARG A 136 45.91 -0.17 14.09
N GLY A 137 45.46 -1.00 15.04
CA GLY A 137 46.28 -2.00 15.71
C GLY A 137 46.65 -3.16 14.79
N GLN A 138 47.94 -3.54 14.76
CA GLN A 138 48.41 -4.68 13.96
C GLN A 138 47.97 -6.05 14.50
N GLY A 139 47.46 -6.15 15.74
CA GLY A 139 47.17 -7.44 16.36
C GLY A 139 45.86 -7.56 17.09
N SER A 140 45.09 -6.49 17.29
CA SER A 140 43.80 -6.52 17.97
C SER A 140 42.97 -5.29 17.65
N ILE A 141 41.64 -5.47 17.64
CA ILE A 141 40.69 -4.40 17.59
C ILE A 141 40.35 -3.99 19.02
N SER A 142 40.29 -2.68 19.27
CA SER A 142 39.85 -2.17 20.58
C SER A 142 38.70 -1.18 20.43
N PHE A 143 37.94 -1.06 21.50
CA PHE A 143 36.83 -0.08 21.62
C PHE A 143 36.80 0.47 23.05
N THR A 144 36.13 1.60 23.22
CA THR A 144 36.04 2.29 24.51
C THR A 144 34.58 2.54 24.85
N THR A 145 34.17 2.13 26.05
CA THR A 145 32.81 2.38 26.53
C THR A 145 32.73 2.39 28.06
N LEU A 146 31.80 3.18 28.59
CA LEU A 146 31.38 3.15 30.00
C LEU A 146 30.14 2.28 30.23
N ASP A 147 29.40 1.93 29.17
CA ASP A 147 28.15 1.17 29.24
C ASP A 147 28.47 -0.33 29.24
N GLU A 148 28.21 -1.00 30.36
CA GLU A 148 28.43 -2.46 30.50
C GLU A 148 27.54 -3.25 29.55
N GLU A 149 26.31 -2.77 29.29
CA GLU A 149 25.38 -3.37 28.35
C GLU A 149 25.97 -3.49 26.92
N VAL A 150 26.73 -2.49 26.48
CA VAL A 150 27.42 -2.51 25.17
C VAL A 150 28.45 -3.65 25.14
N VAL A 151 29.19 -3.85 26.24
CA VAL A 151 30.17 -4.94 26.32
C VAL A 151 29.48 -6.29 26.19
N GLU A 152 28.31 -6.47 26.81
CA GLU A 152 27.50 -7.69 26.71
C GLU A 152 26.96 -7.88 25.28
N TYR A 153 26.44 -6.83 24.64
CA TYR A 153 25.96 -6.90 23.24
C TYR A 153 27.08 -7.30 22.28
N ILE A 154 28.28 -6.73 22.42
CA ILE A 154 29.44 -7.09 21.60
C ILE A 154 29.92 -8.53 21.93
N ARG A 155 29.88 -8.95 23.20
CA ARG A 155 30.20 -10.31 23.61
C ARG A 155 29.26 -11.33 22.94
N ASP A 156 27.98 -11.03 22.93
CA ASP A 156 26.98 -11.87 22.27
C ASP A 156 27.20 -11.90 20.74
N GLY A 157 27.49 -10.75 20.14
CA GLY A 157 27.74 -10.63 18.70
C GLY A 157 28.99 -11.38 18.19
N VAL A 158 29.97 -11.66 19.06
CA VAL A 158 31.18 -12.42 18.69
C VAL A 158 31.19 -13.85 19.23
N LYS A 159 30.14 -14.31 19.93
CA LYS A 159 30.13 -15.61 20.64
C LYS A 159 30.32 -16.82 19.73
N ASN A 160 29.86 -16.73 18.46
CA ASN A 160 29.98 -17.80 17.47
C ASN A 160 31.32 -17.73 16.70
N LEU A 161 32.18 -16.77 17.02
CA LEU A 161 33.49 -16.61 16.45
C LEU A 161 34.55 -17.04 17.49
N ASN A 162 35.76 -17.37 17.05
CA ASN A 162 36.89 -17.66 17.97
C ASN A 162 37.38 -16.39 18.66
N LEU A 163 36.47 -15.59 19.23
CA LEU A 163 36.77 -14.26 19.78
C LEU A 163 36.21 -14.13 21.21
N ARG A 164 36.88 -13.32 22.01
CA ARG A 164 36.48 -12.94 23.37
C ARG A 164 36.75 -11.48 23.64
N ILE A 165 35.99 -10.87 24.55
CA ILE A 165 36.23 -9.51 25.01
C ILE A 165 37.12 -9.53 26.26
N ALA A 166 38.20 -8.73 26.26
CA ALA A 166 39.10 -8.56 27.39
C ALA A 166 39.28 -7.08 27.73
N GLN A 167 38.97 -6.71 28.97
CA GLN A 167 39.16 -5.33 29.44
C GLN A 167 40.62 -5.07 29.74
N GLN A 168 41.12 -3.88 29.41
CA GLN A 168 42.41 -3.40 29.88
C GLN A 168 42.30 -2.98 31.34
N PRO A 169 43.14 -3.50 32.25
CA PRO A 169 43.06 -3.19 33.68
C PRO A 169 43.05 -1.69 33.97
N SER A 170 42.15 -1.28 34.84
CA SER A 170 42.00 0.11 35.32
C SER A 170 41.63 1.13 34.20
N THR A 171 41.05 0.68 33.09
CA THR A 171 40.61 1.53 31.98
C THR A 171 39.21 1.12 31.51
N ILE A 172 38.59 1.98 30.68
CA ILE A 172 37.31 1.72 30.00
C ILE A 172 37.56 1.17 28.56
N THR A 173 38.77 0.70 28.28
CA THR A 173 39.15 0.16 26.98
C THR A 173 39.05 -1.36 26.98
N TYR A 174 38.40 -1.90 25.94
CA TYR A 174 38.23 -3.32 25.72
C TYR A 174 38.89 -3.75 24.41
N TYR A 175 39.38 -4.98 24.39
CA TYR A 175 40.04 -5.60 23.23
C TYR A 175 39.23 -6.83 22.78
N ILE A 176 39.11 -6.98 21.48
CA ILE A 176 38.58 -8.20 20.86
C ILE A 176 39.79 -9.09 20.59
N ARG A 177 39.90 -10.21 21.29
CA ARG A 177 41.03 -11.14 21.25
C ARG A 177 40.53 -12.53 20.88
N MET A 178 41.41 -13.33 20.30
CA MET A 178 41.13 -14.75 20.07
C MET A 178 40.95 -15.51 21.40
N THR A 179 39.97 -16.42 21.41
CA THR A 179 39.73 -17.33 22.52
C THR A 179 40.84 -18.39 22.59
N GLU A 180 41.14 -19.00 21.45
CA GLU A 180 42.21 -19.98 21.27
C GLU A 180 43.22 -19.47 20.25
N ARG A 181 44.50 -19.59 20.56
CA ARG A 181 45.60 -19.28 19.64
C ARG A 181 45.98 -20.53 18.90
N PHE A 182 45.58 -20.65 17.64
CA PHE A 182 46.11 -21.67 16.74
C PHE A 182 47.50 -21.22 16.29
N HIS A 183 48.53 -21.98 16.65
CA HIS A 183 49.90 -21.72 16.21
C HIS A 183 50.06 -22.26 14.78
N GLN A 184 49.82 -21.43 13.79
CA GLN A 184 50.30 -21.68 12.42
C GLN A 184 51.67 -21.04 12.26
N THR A 185 52.64 -21.80 11.75
CA THR A 185 53.97 -21.29 11.38
C THR A 185 54.05 -21.22 9.86
N ASN A 186 54.65 -20.15 9.34
CA ASN A 186 55.03 -20.06 7.92
C ASN A 186 56.21 -21.00 7.64
N GLU A 187 56.56 -21.14 6.35
CA GLU A 187 57.69 -21.93 5.89
C GLU A 187 59.03 -21.55 6.53
N LYS A 188 59.12 -20.35 7.16
CA LYS A 188 60.29 -19.84 7.88
C LYS A 188 60.23 -20.04 9.41
N GLY A 189 59.23 -20.81 9.90
CA GLY A 189 59.06 -21.11 11.32
C GLY A 189 58.53 -19.91 12.15
N GLN A 190 58.06 -18.84 11.52
CA GLN A 190 57.46 -17.70 12.22
C GLN A 190 55.99 -17.96 12.44
N TYR A 191 55.50 -17.67 13.66
CA TYR A 191 54.08 -17.78 13.97
C TYR A 191 53.25 -16.77 13.17
N ILE A 192 52.33 -17.27 12.35
CA ILE A 192 51.32 -16.47 11.70
C ILE A 192 50.02 -16.71 12.48
N VAL A 193 49.70 -15.84 13.43
CA VAL A 193 48.41 -15.83 14.10
C VAL A 193 47.79 -14.48 13.80
N GLU A 194 46.96 -14.42 12.77
CA GLU A 194 46.08 -13.26 12.57
C GLU A 194 44.87 -13.38 13.47
N ASN A 195 44.54 -12.33 14.21
CA ASN A 195 43.30 -12.25 14.99
C ASN A 195 42.11 -12.23 14.04
N ASP A 196 41.13 -13.17 14.22
CA ASP A 196 39.96 -13.27 13.36
C ASP A 196 39.18 -11.95 13.26
N ALA A 197 39.11 -11.14 14.33
CA ALA A 197 38.50 -9.81 14.26
C ALA A 197 39.29 -8.88 13.31
N VAL A 198 40.61 -8.92 13.33
CA VAL A 198 41.44 -8.10 12.42
C VAL A 198 41.27 -8.57 10.99
N ARG A 199 41.22 -9.89 10.75
CA ARG A 199 40.97 -10.47 9.43
C ARG A 199 39.59 -10.03 8.89
N LEU A 200 38.53 -10.13 9.67
CA LEU A 200 37.18 -9.71 9.28
C LEU A 200 37.14 -8.21 8.94
N ILE A 201 37.78 -7.35 9.75
CA ILE A 201 37.84 -5.90 9.47
C ILE A 201 38.61 -5.61 8.19
N LYS A 202 39.65 -6.39 7.86
CA LYS A 202 40.38 -6.28 6.58
C LYS A 202 39.54 -6.72 5.40
N GLU A 203 38.81 -7.84 5.52
CA GLU A 203 37.91 -8.34 4.50
C GLU A 203 36.76 -7.34 4.21
N LEU A 204 36.28 -6.63 5.23
CA LEU A 204 35.32 -5.55 5.11
C LEU A 204 35.89 -4.23 4.56
N GLY A 205 37.19 -4.15 4.30
CA GLY A 205 37.84 -2.96 3.78
C GLY A 205 38.04 -1.84 4.80
N LEU A 206 37.80 -2.09 6.10
CA LEU A 206 37.83 -1.08 7.16
C LEU A 206 39.20 -0.97 7.86
N ALA A 207 40.16 -1.86 7.55
CA ALA A 207 41.46 -1.85 8.16
C ALA A 207 42.20 -0.54 7.84
N HIS A 208 42.87 0.04 8.87
CA HIS A 208 43.62 1.30 8.82
C HIS A 208 42.76 2.57 8.61
N HIS A 209 41.45 2.46 8.42
CA HIS A 209 40.57 3.63 8.37
C HIS A 209 40.55 4.37 9.71
N THR A 210 40.31 5.68 9.61
CA THR A 210 40.29 6.61 10.72
C THR A 210 38.88 7.20 10.88
N SER A 211 38.68 8.02 11.90
CA SER A 211 37.42 8.75 12.07
C SER A 211 37.01 9.64 10.86
N TYR A 212 37.95 9.91 9.94
CA TYR A 212 37.69 10.79 8.78
C TYR A 212 37.22 10.04 7.53
N ASP A 213 37.44 8.72 7.46
CA ASP A 213 37.23 7.94 6.26
C ASP A 213 36.56 6.58 6.49
N LYS A 214 36.06 6.31 7.71
CA LYS A 214 35.22 5.15 8.01
C LYS A 214 33.92 5.20 7.19
N PHE A 215 33.37 4.04 6.85
CA PHE A 215 32.17 3.86 6.09
C PHE A 215 31.43 2.60 6.56
N VAL A 216 30.15 2.43 6.16
CA VAL A 216 29.41 1.17 6.32
C VAL A 216 29.60 0.33 5.07
N PRO A 217 30.14 -0.91 5.17
CA PRO A 217 30.27 -1.79 4.01
C PRO A 217 28.93 -2.07 3.32
N GLU A 218 28.94 -2.13 1.98
CA GLU A 218 27.73 -2.18 1.16
C GLU A 218 26.76 -3.31 1.53
N GLN A 219 27.28 -4.49 1.85
CA GLN A 219 26.47 -5.65 2.29
C GLN A 219 25.66 -5.39 3.56
N TYR A 220 26.10 -4.48 4.44
CA TYR A 220 25.39 -4.07 5.64
C TYR A 220 24.35 -2.98 5.38
N LYS A 221 24.43 -2.29 4.25
CA LYS A 221 23.43 -1.29 3.84
C LYS A 221 22.21 -1.92 3.17
N ARG A 222 22.34 -3.16 2.68
CA ARG A 222 21.30 -3.86 1.90
C ARG A 222 20.86 -5.20 2.49
N GLY A 223 21.10 -5.43 3.76
CA GLY A 223 20.60 -6.60 4.50
C GLY A 223 19.10 -6.52 4.85
N THR A 224 18.66 -7.43 5.70
CA THR A 224 17.29 -7.39 6.23
C THR A 224 17.02 -6.09 7.00
N ILE A 225 15.77 -5.82 7.34
CA ILE A 225 15.40 -4.67 8.18
C ILE A 225 16.13 -4.75 9.51
N GLU A 226 16.18 -5.96 10.11
CA GLU A 226 16.80 -6.24 11.39
C GLU A 226 18.31 -5.97 11.34
N ASP A 227 19.01 -6.42 10.28
CA ASP A 227 20.45 -6.24 10.11
C ASP A 227 20.81 -4.75 9.99
N ARG A 228 20.07 -4.02 9.16
CA ARG A 228 20.25 -2.57 8.98
C ARG A 228 19.91 -1.77 10.24
N LEU A 229 18.88 -2.19 10.95
CA LEU A 229 18.53 -1.58 12.22
C LEU A 229 19.61 -1.84 13.26
N ALA A 230 20.17 -3.06 13.31
CA ALA A 230 21.23 -3.42 14.25
C ALA A 230 22.50 -2.61 14.02
N ILE A 231 22.93 -2.40 12.75
CA ILE A 231 24.10 -1.57 12.48
C ILE A 231 23.88 -0.09 12.86
N VAL A 232 22.67 0.44 12.60
CA VAL A 232 22.27 1.78 13.06
C VAL A 232 22.30 1.85 14.59
N GLN A 233 21.79 0.85 15.30
CA GLN A 233 21.83 0.80 16.75
C GLN A 233 23.27 0.85 17.28
N GLY A 234 24.18 0.10 16.69
CA GLY A 234 25.60 0.14 17.06
C GLY A 234 26.23 1.54 16.87
N LEU A 235 25.98 2.16 15.74
CA LEU A 235 26.43 3.53 15.45
C LEU A 235 25.79 4.57 16.37
N MET A 236 24.51 4.43 16.67
CA MET A 236 23.78 5.36 17.56
C MET A 236 24.13 5.17 19.02
N ASP A 237 24.46 3.95 19.45
CA ASP A 237 24.90 3.70 20.82
C ASP A 237 26.32 4.20 21.08
N SER A 238 27.20 4.25 20.04
CA SER A 238 28.50 4.90 20.10
C SER A 238 28.37 6.45 19.98
N ASP A 239 28.24 6.96 18.78
CA ASP A 239 28.32 8.39 18.42
C ASP A 239 26.97 9.10 18.32
N GLY A 240 25.86 8.42 18.66
CA GLY A 240 24.53 9.00 18.65
C GLY A 240 24.15 9.68 19.95
N CYS A 241 23.34 10.72 19.86
CA CYS A 241 22.85 11.50 20.98
C CYS A 241 21.34 11.76 20.89
N VAL A 242 20.67 11.72 22.04
CA VAL A 242 19.29 12.20 22.22
C VAL A 242 19.36 13.40 23.15
N ASP A 243 18.76 14.53 22.75
CA ASP A 243 18.70 15.71 23.61
C ASP A 243 17.84 15.48 24.87
N GLU A 244 17.96 16.35 25.86
CA GLU A 244 17.21 16.24 27.14
C GLU A 244 15.70 16.22 26.95
N THR A 245 15.20 16.82 25.88
CA THR A 245 13.75 16.87 25.58
C THR A 245 13.25 15.67 24.80
N GLY A 246 14.15 14.80 24.29
CA GLY A 246 13.83 13.66 23.42
C GLY A 246 13.37 14.06 22.01
N LYS A 247 13.47 15.35 21.65
CA LYS A 247 12.97 15.87 20.37
C LYS A 247 14.01 15.89 19.26
N SER A 248 15.29 15.96 19.60
CA SER A 248 16.40 15.97 18.67
C SER A 248 17.26 14.75 18.86
N ILE A 249 17.41 13.97 17.81
CA ILE A 249 18.28 12.81 17.75
C ILE A 249 19.28 13.07 16.66
N GLU A 250 20.55 12.91 16.97
CA GLU A 250 21.64 13.15 16.03
C GLU A 250 22.73 12.09 16.14
N PHE A 251 23.31 11.79 15.01
CA PHE A 251 24.56 11.04 14.87
C PHE A 251 25.64 12.00 14.42
N SER A 252 26.85 11.92 14.97
CA SER A 252 27.94 12.86 14.71
C SER A 252 29.19 12.13 14.24
N THR A 253 29.73 12.52 13.09
CA THR A 253 30.92 11.89 12.53
C THR A 253 31.83 12.91 11.80
N SER A 254 33.11 12.62 11.70
CA SER A 254 34.04 13.36 10.85
C SER A 254 34.21 12.78 9.45
N SER A 255 33.63 11.60 9.19
CA SER A 255 33.58 10.98 7.86
C SER A 255 32.32 11.41 7.11
N GLU A 256 32.49 12.03 5.95
CA GLU A 256 31.39 12.36 5.04
C GLU A 256 30.68 11.11 4.54
N GLN A 257 31.47 10.09 4.16
CA GLN A 257 30.91 8.83 3.66
C GLN A 257 30.07 8.14 4.72
N LEU A 258 30.51 8.10 5.97
CA LEU A 258 29.74 7.50 7.06
C LEU A 258 28.42 8.27 7.34
N ALA A 259 28.45 9.60 7.18
CA ALA A 259 27.22 10.40 7.29
C ALA A 259 26.24 10.10 6.16
N LEU A 260 26.71 9.95 4.92
CA LEU A 260 25.92 9.56 3.77
C LEU A 260 25.35 8.13 3.91
N ASP A 261 26.18 7.19 4.36
CA ASP A 261 25.75 5.81 4.62
C ASP A 261 24.65 5.74 5.68
N MET A 262 24.83 6.47 6.79
CA MET A 262 23.80 6.58 7.84
C MET A 262 22.49 7.15 7.27
N GLN A 263 22.58 8.20 6.46
CA GLN A 263 21.43 8.82 5.83
C GLN A 263 20.69 7.83 4.91
N GLU A 264 21.40 7.13 4.04
CA GLU A 264 20.85 6.11 3.13
C GLU A 264 20.14 4.99 3.89
N ILE A 265 20.78 4.45 4.95
CA ILE A 265 20.22 3.37 5.76
C ILE A 265 18.92 3.85 6.44
N ILE A 266 18.91 5.03 7.05
CA ILE A 266 17.72 5.60 7.69
C ILE A 266 16.60 5.82 6.68
N TRP A 267 16.89 6.31 5.48
CA TRP A 267 15.89 6.46 4.41
C TRP A 267 15.29 5.11 4.00
N SER A 268 16.12 4.10 3.87
CA SER A 268 15.71 2.73 3.53
C SER A 268 14.87 2.06 4.64
N LEU A 269 15.03 2.51 5.87
CA LEU A 269 14.22 2.10 7.04
C LEU A 269 12.94 2.95 7.21
N GLY A 270 12.61 3.79 6.23
CA GLY A 270 11.42 4.64 6.25
C GLY A 270 11.52 5.85 7.19
N GLY A 271 12.74 6.19 7.60
CA GLY A 271 13.02 7.33 8.46
C GLY A 271 13.43 8.59 7.70
N LYS A 272 13.54 9.67 8.43
CA LYS A 272 14.07 10.97 7.99
C LYS A 272 15.51 11.13 8.50
N ALA A 273 16.42 11.52 7.62
CA ALA A 273 17.80 11.85 7.98
C ALA A 273 18.28 13.08 7.22
N LYS A 274 18.71 14.11 7.93
CA LYS A 274 19.24 15.35 7.35
C LYS A 274 20.66 15.58 7.80
N ILE A 275 21.59 15.69 6.85
CA ILE A 275 23.01 16.00 7.12
C ILE A 275 23.20 17.51 7.21
N VAL A 276 23.93 17.96 8.23
CA VAL A 276 24.40 19.33 8.38
C VAL A 276 25.87 19.30 8.74
N SER A 277 26.70 19.92 7.94
CA SER A 277 28.13 20.05 8.21
C SER A 277 28.46 21.32 8.97
N ARG A 278 29.41 21.22 9.89
CA ARG A 278 29.95 22.40 10.62
C ARG A 278 31.39 22.18 11.01
N ILE A 279 32.14 23.27 11.19
CA ILE A 279 33.49 23.26 11.84
C ILE A 279 33.25 23.67 13.31
N PRO A 280 33.35 22.72 14.27
CA PRO A 280 33.20 23.05 15.69
C PRO A 280 34.40 23.87 16.18
N THR A 281 34.16 24.71 17.17
CA THR A 281 35.22 25.38 17.91
C THR A 281 35.33 24.77 19.30
N TYR A 282 36.57 24.58 19.78
CA TYR A 282 36.82 24.10 21.14
C TYR A 282 37.86 24.96 21.82
N THR A 283 37.83 25.01 23.15
CA THR A 283 38.82 25.74 23.94
C THR A 283 39.91 24.77 24.42
N HIS A 284 41.13 25.00 24.04
CA HIS A 284 42.31 24.24 24.53
C HIS A 284 43.27 25.19 25.20
N LYS A 285 43.56 24.95 26.48
CA LYS A 285 44.47 25.79 27.30
C LYS A 285 44.11 27.29 27.27
N GLY A 286 42.78 27.61 27.28
CA GLY A 286 42.29 29.00 27.25
C GLY A 286 42.21 29.63 25.85
N GLU A 287 42.71 29.00 24.80
CA GLU A 287 42.61 29.47 23.42
C GLU A 287 41.49 28.77 22.65
N LYS A 288 40.70 29.54 21.91
CA LYS A 288 39.68 29.00 20.98
C LYS A 288 40.38 28.45 19.74
N LYS A 289 40.21 27.18 19.46
CA LYS A 289 40.71 26.49 18.26
C LYS A 289 39.57 25.98 17.41
N GLN A 290 39.79 25.90 16.10
CA GLN A 290 38.91 25.25 15.18
C GLN A 290 39.15 23.73 15.19
N GLY A 291 38.11 22.95 15.25
CA GLY A 291 38.15 21.50 15.08
C GLY A 291 38.14 21.09 13.61
N ALA A 292 38.11 19.80 13.36
CA ALA A 292 37.89 19.25 12.04
C ALA A 292 36.44 19.43 11.58
N LEU A 293 36.25 19.39 10.26
CA LEU A 293 34.87 19.36 9.69
C LEU A 293 34.14 18.16 10.28
N ASN A 294 32.90 18.42 10.72
CA ASN A 294 32.02 17.43 11.37
C ASN A 294 30.68 17.42 10.69
N TYR A 295 30.16 16.24 10.44
CA TYR A 295 28.85 15.98 9.85
C TYR A 295 27.89 15.50 10.95
N ARG A 296 26.75 16.19 11.08
CA ARG A 296 25.70 15.83 12.00
C ARG A 296 24.49 15.36 11.21
N VAL A 297 24.07 14.12 11.45
CA VAL A 297 22.89 13.53 10.84
C VAL A 297 21.75 13.61 11.82
N PHE A 298 20.77 14.49 11.57
CA PHE A 298 19.55 14.60 12.37
C PHE A 298 18.55 13.55 11.92
N ILE A 299 18.14 12.69 12.84
CA ILE A 299 17.34 11.49 12.54
C ILE A 299 15.95 11.59 13.18
N LYS A 300 14.94 11.11 12.44
CA LYS A 300 13.59 10.85 12.96
C LYS A 300 13.02 9.60 12.34
N MET A 301 12.52 8.71 13.20
CA MET A 301 11.83 7.48 12.82
C MET A 301 10.35 7.56 13.19
N ARG A 302 9.51 6.63 12.73
CA ARG A 302 8.14 6.48 13.24
C ARG A 302 8.13 6.10 14.72
N ASP A 303 9.12 5.34 15.14
CA ASP A 303 9.47 5.09 16.54
C ASP A 303 10.96 5.33 16.72
N ASP A 304 11.32 6.47 17.29
CA ASP A 304 12.70 6.88 17.49
C ASP A 304 13.48 5.95 18.43
N SER A 305 12.78 5.19 19.28
CA SER A 305 13.40 4.27 20.24
C SER A 305 14.05 3.05 19.59
N LEU A 306 13.63 2.70 18.36
CA LEU A 306 14.13 1.54 17.63
C LEU A 306 15.62 1.63 17.29
N ILE A 307 16.16 2.84 17.07
CA ILE A 307 17.55 3.05 16.65
C ILE A 307 18.57 3.01 17.81
N PHE A 308 18.15 2.63 18.99
CA PHE A 308 19.02 2.47 20.17
C PHE A 308 18.80 1.10 20.82
N ARG A 309 19.88 0.47 21.33
CA ARG A 309 19.81 -0.64 22.27
C ARG A 309 19.98 -0.16 23.71
N LEU A 310 20.83 0.85 23.96
CA LEU A 310 21.09 1.39 25.28
C LEU A 310 19.82 1.95 25.93
N PRO A 311 19.36 1.41 27.09
CA PRO A 311 18.13 1.83 27.75
C PRO A 311 18.11 3.33 28.03
N ARG A 312 19.24 3.90 28.53
CA ARG A 312 19.38 5.33 28.88
C ARG A 312 19.16 6.29 27.70
N LYS A 313 19.39 5.84 26.44
CA LYS A 313 19.10 6.60 25.21
C LYS A 313 17.68 6.35 24.76
N LYS A 314 17.24 5.09 24.79
CA LYS A 314 15.92 4.65 24.37
C LYS A 314 14.79 5.29 25.16
N GLU A 315 14.91 5.37 26.47
CA GLU A 315 13.91 5.93 27.40
C GLU A 315 13.70 7.45 27.22
N ARG A 316 14.68 8.16 26.62
CA ARG A 316 14.55 9.58 26.31
C ARG A 316 13.76 9.85 25.03
N CYS A 317 13.61 8.84 24.16
CA CYS A 317 12.94 9.03 22.88
C CYS A 317 11.47 9.35 23.06
N GLN A 318 10.95 10.27 22.26
CA GLN A 318 9.54 10.61 22.22
C GLN A 318 8.85 9.82 21.11
N PRO A 319 7.60 9.34 21.33
CA PRO A 319 6.85 8.70 20.27
C PRO A 319 6.62 9.69 19.11
N VAL A 320 6.98 9.30 17.91
CA VAL A 320 6.81 10.11 16.72
C VAL A 320 5.40 9.90 16.19
N ARG A 321 4.77 10.98 15.80
CA ARG A 321 3.52 11.01 15.06
C ARG A 321 3.81 10.86 13.57
N ASP A 322 2.80 10.90 12.76
CA ASP A 322 2.85 10.81 11.30
C ASP A 322 4.06 11.53 10.65
N LEU A 323 4.86 10.77 9.88
CA LEU A 323 6.13 11.26 9.33
C LEU A 323 5.94 11.68 7.86
N TRP A 324 6.21 12.95 7.57
CA TRP A 324 6.12 13.54 6.24
C TRP A 324 7.36 14.37 5.92
N ASP A 325 7.83 14.30 4.70
CA ASP A 325 9.00 15.06 4.26
C ASP A 325 8.58 16.30 3.48
N LYS A 326 8.91 17.47 4.03
CA LYS A 326 8.56 18.75 3.41
C LYS A 326 9.35 18.93 2.13
N ILE A 327 8.69 19.26 1.02
CA ILE A 327 9.33 19.71 -0.21
C ILE A 327 9.98 21.08 0.08
N GLU A 328 11.28 21.17 -0.10
CA GLU A 328 12.08 22.37 0.12
C GLU A 328 12.18 23.19 -1.17
N ASN A 329 12.46 22.49 -2.29
CA ASN A 329 12.54 23.13 -3.61
C ASN A 329 11.88 22.25 -4.68
N LEU A 330 11.30 22.90 -5.67
CA LEU A 330 10.75 22.28 -6.88
C LEU A 330 10.95 23.25 -8.04
N GLU A 331 11.88 22.94 -8.92
CA GLU A 331 12.29 23.84 -10.00
C GLU A 331 12.52 23.11 -11.32
N TYR A 332 12.35 23.84 -12.43
CA TYR A 332 12.70 23.38 -13.77
C TYR A 332 14.22 23.22 -13.88
N VAL A 333 14.66 22.10 -14.49
CA VAL A 333 16.08 21.80 -14.68
C VAL A 333 16.47 21.79 -16.16
N ARG A 334 15.74 21.01 -16.99
CA ARG A 334 16.04 20.82 -18.41
C ARG A 334 14.88 20.17 -19.15
N GLU A 335 15.06 20.05 -20.45
CA GLU A 335 14.26 19.13 -21.27
C GLU A 335 15.03 17.83 -21.48
N ASP A 336 14.34 16.67 -21.37
CA ASP A 336 15.00 15.38 -21.50
C ASP A 336 14.03 14.30 -21.97
N TYR A 337 14.56 13.20 -22.54
CA TYR A 337 13.82 11.99 -22.81
C TYR A 337 13.35 11.38 -21.48
N SER A 338 12.14 10.87 -21.49
CA SER A 338 11.53 10.35 -20.28
C SER A 338 10.76 9.06 -20.57
N GLN A 339 10.44 8.34 -19.52
CA GLN A 339 9.71 7.08 -19.58
C GLN A 339 8.71 7.00 -18.43
N CYS A 340 7.55 6.43 -18.71
CA CYS A 340 6.58 6.05 -17.71
C CYS A 340 6.49 4.53 -17.64
N ILE A 341 6.30 3.97 -16.46
CA ILE A 341 6.07 2.53 -16.27
C ILE A 341 4.69 2.30 -15.68
N SER A 342 4.06 1.19 -16.01
CA SER A 342 2.90 0.66 -15.28
C SER A 342 3.36 -0.52 -14.44
N VAL A 343 2.85 -0.59 -13.22
CA VAL A 343 3.12 -1.69 -12.30
C VAL A 343 1.81 -2.40 -11.95
N ASP A 344 1.86 -3.70 -11.69
CA ASP A 344 0.69 -4.54 -11.35
C ASP A 344 0.21 -4.34 -9.90
N HIS A 345 0.77 -3.36 -9.21
CA HIS A 345 0.34 -2.98 -7.89
C HIS A 345 -0.92 -2.11 -7.94
N PRO A 346 -1.95 -2.38 -7.12
CA PRO A 346 -3.25 -1.68 -7.18
C PRO A 346 -3.16 -0.17 -7.03
N GLU A 347 -2.20 0.30 -6.24
CA GLU A 347 -1.97 1.73 -6.04
C GLU A 347 -1.14 2.37 -7.14
N HIS A 348 -0.52 1.55 -7.99
CA HIS A 348 0.40 2.03 -9.00
C HIS A 348 1.49 2.95 -8.44
N LEU A 349 1.93 2.69 -7.19
CA LEU A 349 3.06 3.36 -6.57
C LEU A 349 4.30 2.52 -6.68
N TYR A 350 5.42 3.19 -6.83
CA TYR A 350 6.75 2.61 -6.71
C TYR A 350 7.69 3.62 -6.03
N ILE A 351 8.87 3.17 -5.69
CA ILE A 351 9.89 3.98 -5.04
C ILE A 351 10.90 4.41 -6.10
N THR A 352 11.14 5.72 -6.18
CA THR A 352 12.14 6.34 -7.05
C THR A 352 13.36 6.79 -6.24
N ASP A 353 14.23 7.61 -6.84
CA ASP A 353 15.48 8.13 -6.24
C ASP A 353 15.30 8.48 -4.75
N ASP A 354 16.32 8.20 -3.96
CA ASP A 354 16.40 8.56 -2.54
C ASP A 354 15.20 8.08 -1.70
N TYR A 355 14.58 6.95 -2.10
CA TYR A 355 13.40 6.38 -1.44
C TYR A 355 12.19 7.33 -1.42
N ILE A 356 11.99 8.14 -2.47
CA ILE A 356 10.81 8.98 -2.64
C ILE A 356 9.67 8.13 -3.23
N VAL A 357 8.48 8.28 -2.66
CA VAL A 357 7.26 7.60 -3.12
C VAL A 357 6.64 8.39 -4.27
N THR A 358 6.38 7.71 -5.38
CA THR A 358 5.75 8.30 -6.56
C THR A 358 4.52 7.53 -7.01
N HIS A 359 3.62 8.17 -7.76
CA HIS A 359 2.31 7.63 -8.10
C HIS A 359 2.13 7.42 -9.60
N ASN A 360 1.52 6.27 -9.98
CA ASN A 360 1.04 6.00 -11.32
C ASN A 360 -0.46 5.65 -11.27
N THR A 361 -1.28 6.33 -11.93
CA THR A 361 -2.64 6.21 -12.48
C THR A 361 -3.88 5.77 -11.68
N TRP A 362 -4.98 6.45 -12.01
CA TRP A 362 -6.39 6.19 -11.66
C TRP A 362 -7.11 5.38 -12.75
N VAL A 363 -7.74 4.24 -12.42
CA VAL A 363 -8.12 3.21 -13.41
C VAL A 363 -9.47 3.44 -14.09
N GLY A 364 -10.52 3.95 -13.41
CA GLY A 364 -11.88 4.00 -13.99
C GLY A 364 -12.04 5.03 -15.13
N ILE A 365 -11.82 6.31 -14.82
CA ILE A 365 -12.00 7.41 -15.80
C ILE A 365 -10.91 7.38 -16.86
N SER A 366 -9.70 6.95 -16.51
CA SER A 366 -8.57 6.83 -17.44
C SER A 366 -8.79 5.80 -18.55
N LYS A 367 -9.75 4.86 -18.40
CA LYS A 367 -10.11 3.94 -19.49
C LYS A 367 -10.60 4.67 -20.74
N PHE A 368 -11.16 5.85 -20.62
CA PHE A 368 -11.58 6.68 -21.74
C PHE A 368 -10.43 7.41 -22.44
N VAL A 369 -9.29 7.60 -21.78
CA VAL A 369 -8.13 8.29 -22.37
C VAL A 369 -7.63 7.61 -23.64
N ARG A 370 -7.71 6.29 -23.71
CA ARG A 370 -7.32 5.53 -24.92
C ARG A 370 -8.22 5.78 -26.15
N PHE A 371 -9.36 6.43 -25.97
CA PHE A 371 -10.32 6.70 -27.04
C PHE A 371 -10.45 8.20 -27.36
N ILE A 372 -9.68 9.08 -26.72
CA ILE A 372 -9.80 10.53 -26.96
C ILE A 372 -9.39 10.94 -28.38
N ASP A 373 -8.59 10.12 -29.07
CA ASP A 373 -8.16 10.32 -30.47
C ASP A 373 -9.08 9.64 -31.47
N GLU A 374 -10.08 8.87 -31.04
CA GLU A 374 -11.04 8.19 -31.92
C GLU A 374 -12.14 9.16 -32.34
N PRO A 375 -12.23 9.48 -33.63
CA PRO A 375 -13.33 10.28 -34.17
C PRO A 375 -14.68 9.61 -33.83
N GLU A 376 -15.71 10.42 -33.62
CA GLU A 376 -17.08 9.96 -33.37
C GLU A 376 -17.27 9.07 -32.13
N TYR A 377 -16.22 8.88 -31.31
CA TYR A 377 -16.38 8.16 -30.03
C TYR A 377 -17.22 8.98 -29.05
N ILE A 378 -18.27 8.37 -28.51
CA ILE A 378 -19.14 8.97 -27.50
C ILE A 378 -19.10 8.11 -26.24
N GLY A 379 -18.46 8.66 -25.20
CA GLY A 379 -18.33 8.02 -23.88
C GLY A 379 -19.28 8.63 -22.83
N TYR A 380 -19.76 7.80 -21.91
CA TYR A 380 -20.54 8.24 -20.76
C TYR A 380 -19.94 7.74 -19.46
N ILE A 381 -19.95 8.60 -18.43
CA ILE A 381 -19.65 8.26 -17.04
C ILE A 381 -20.91 8.53 -16.25
N ILE A 382 -21.46 7.49 -15.63
CA ILE A 382 -22.81 7.50 -15.06
C ILE A 382 -22.74 7.17 -13.56
N ARG A 383 -23.52 7.89 -12.75
CA ARG A 383 -23.88 7.58 -11.36
C ARG A 383 -25.37 7.77 -11.14
N LYS A 384 -25.89 7.30 -9.99
CA LYS A 384 -27.32 7.49 -9.65
C LYS A 384 -27.72 8.96 -9.63
N THR A 385 -26.86 9.87 -9.11
CA THR A 385 -27.19 11.30 -9.02
C THR A 385 -26.14 12.20 -9.68
N ALA A 386 -26.59 13.29 -10.32
CA ALA A 386 -25.71 14.28 -10.93
C ALA A 386 -24.88 15.05 -9.88
N SER A 387 -25.40 15.24 -8.68
CA SER A 387 -24.72 15.92 -7.58
C SER A 387 -23.48 15.15 -7.13
N SER A 388 -23.55 13.83 -7.02
CA SER A 388 -22.43 12.95 -6.63
C SER A 388 -21.32 12.92 -7.68
N LEU A 389 -21.65 13.11 -8.97
CA LEU A 389 -20.67 13.27 -10.03
C LEU A 389 -19.93 14.61 -9.95
N ARG A 390 -20.67 15.71 -9.68
CA ARG A 390 -20.13 17.08 -9.69
C ARG A 390 -19.10 17.31 -8.60
N THR A 391 -19.33 16.77 -7.41
CA THR A 391 -18.48 17.03 -6.23
C THR A 391 -17.16 16.25 -6.21
N GLY A 392 -17.00 15.20 -6.99
CA GLY A 392 -15.79 14.35 -6.95
C GLY A 392 -15.31 13.89 -8.32
N ALA A 393 -16.11 13.06 -9.01
CA ALA A 393 -15.70 12.41 -10.24
C ALA A 393 -15.44 13.40 -11.40
N PHE A 394 -16.23 14.48 -11.51
CA PHE A 394 -16.04 15.49 -12.57
C PHE A 394 -14.75 16.29 -12.39
N GLU A 395 -14.41 16.69 -11.17
CA GLU A 395 -13.13 17.38 -10.89
C GLU A 395 -11.94 16.48 -11.25
N THR A 396 -12.05 15.19 -10.95
CA THR A 396 -11.05 14.19 -11.32
C THR A 396 -10.96 14.01 -12.83
N ALA A 397 -12.08 13.89 -13.52
CA ALA A 397 -12.14 13.77 -14.96
C ALA A 397 -11.52 14.99 -15.67
N LYS A 398 -11.80 16.20 -15.19
CA LYS A 398 -11.16 17.44 -15.70
C LYS A 398 -9.64 17.34 -15.65
N LYS A 399 -9.08 16.85 -14.54
CA LYS A 399 -7.63 16.70 -14.36
C LYS A 399 -7.07 15.66 -15.34
N ILE A 400 -7.71 14.49 -15.41
CA ILE A 400 -7.28 13.38 -16.29
C ILE A 400 -7.32 13.79 -17.76
N PHE A 401 -8.45 14.34 -18.20
CA PHE A 401 -8.63 14.67 -19.62
C PHE A 401 -7.83 15.90 -20.06
N LYS A 402 -7.63 16.91 -19.20
CA LYS A 402 -6.70 18.00 -19.50
C LYS A 402 -5.25 17.56 -19.56
N ALA A 403 -4.85 16.62 -18.69
CA ALA A 403 -3.51 16.05 -18.73
C ALA A 403 -3.29 15.20 -20.00
N ALA A 404 -4.32 14.47 -20.44
CA ALA A 404 -4.25 13.65 -21.66
C ALA A 404 -4.34 14.49 -22.94
N CYS A 405 -5.10 15.57 -22.92
CA CYS A 405 -5.30 16.48 -24.05
C CYS A 405 -5.50 17.93 -23.54
N PRO A 406 -4.45 18.77 -23.54
CA PRO A 406 -4.53 20.16 -23.06
C PRO A 406 -5.61 20.99 -23.74
N ASP A 407 -5.89 20.69 -25.03
CA ASP A 407 -6.86 21.41 -25.88
C ASP A 407 -8.30 20.92 -25.71
N VAL A 408 -8.57 20.02 -24.76
CA VAL A 408 -9.92 19.54 -24.46
C VAL A 408 -10.82 20.68 -24.04
N LYS A 409 -11.96 20.84 -24.71
CA LYS A 409 -13.00 21.80 -24.35
C LYS A 409 -13.91 21.20 -23.29
N ILE A 410 -14.03 21.88 -22.14
CA ILE A 410 -14.81 21.43 -20.99
C ILE A 410 -16.04 22.30 -20.82
N ASN A 411 -17.22 21.71 -20.89
CA ASN A 411 -18.47 22.35 -20.52
C ASN A 411 -18.82 21.97 -19.07
N GLN A 412 -18.72 22.93 -18.15
CA GLN A 412 -18.97 22.70 -16.72
C GLN A 412 -20.47 22.50 -16.39
N ASN A 413 -21.34 23.13 -17.17
CA ASN A 413 -22.79 23.03 -16.92
C ASN A 413 -23.31 21.63 -17.32
N GLU A 414 -22.91 21.16 -18.49
CA GLU A 414 -23.28 19.83 -18.99
C GLU A 414 -22.41 18.69 -18.44
N MET A 415 -21.33 19.01 -17.73
CA MET A 415 -20.29 18.07 -17.33
C MET A 415 -19.80 17.23 -18.52
N SER A 416 -19.36 17.91 -19.59
CA SER A 416 -18.93 17.25 -20.82
C SER A 416 -17.53 17.68 -21.28
N PHE A 417 -16.88 16.81 -22.02
CA PHE A 417 -15.54 16.96 -22.59
C PHE A 417 -15.59 16.74 -24.08
N ARG A 418 -15.07 17.69 -24.85
CA ARG A 418 -14.94 17.57 -26.31
C ARG A 418 -13.49 17.67 -26.70
N PHE A 419 -12.99 16.65 -27.37
CA PHE A 419 -11.60 16.54 -27.80
C PHE A 419 -11.44 17.05 -29.24
N PRO A 420 -10.22 17.48 -29.64
CA PRO A 420 -9.94 17.95 -31.02
C PRO A 420 -10.22 16.88 -32.07
N SER A 421 -10.10 15.60 -31.79
CA SER A 421 -10.43 14.46 -32.62
C SER A 421 -11.92 14.38 -33.04
N GLY A 422 -12.81 15.01 -32.24
CA GLY A 422 -14.25 14.85 -32.35
C GLY A 422 -14.83 13.94 -31.25
N CYS A 423 -14.00 13.22 -30.51
CA CYS A 423 -14.42 12.43 -29.35
C CYS A 423 -15.16 13.28 -28.31
N ARG A 424 -16.21 12.73 -27.72
CA ARG A 424 -17.02 13.37 -26.67
C ARG A 424 -17.21 12.44 -25.50
N ILE A 425 -17.03 12.96 -24.28
CA ILE A 425 -17.29 12.23 -23.05
C ILE A 425 -18.23 13.06 -22.19
N TYR A 426 -19.31 12.44 -21.75
CA TYR A 426 -20.33 13.06 -20.91
C TYR A 426 -20.38 12.42 -19.54
N MET A 427 -20.69 13.21 -18.53
CA MET A 427 -20.95 12.71 -17.18
C MET A 427 -22.41 13.01 -16.81
N LYS A 428 -23.19 11.98 -16.52
CA LYS A 428 -24.65 12.09 -16.31
C LYS A 428 -25.09 11.35 -15.05
N GLY A 429 -25.99 11.98 -14.28
CA GLY A 429 -26.76 11.33 -13.25
C GLY A 429 -28.06 10.75 -13.85
N LEU A 430 -28.52 9.63 -13.28
CA LEU A 430 -29.81 9.04 -13.63
C LEU A 430 -30.90 9.47 -12.63
N ASP A 431 -31.02 10.77 -12.37
CA ASP A 431 -31.99 11.31 -11.44
C ASP A 431 -33.40 11.19 -12.04
N GLY A 432 -34.15 10.15 -11.64
CA GLY A 432 -35.52 9.93 -12.04
C GLY A 432 -35.73 9.57 -13.53
N GLN A 433 -36.97 9.61 -13.99
CA GLN A 433 -37.37 9.25 -15.36
C GLN A 433 -36.64 10.10 -16.42
N GLN A 434 -36.45 11.39 -16.16
CA GLN A 434 -35.73 12.29 -17.09
C GLN A 434 -34.29 11.87 -17.37
N GLY A 435 -33.62 11.20 -16.42
CA GLY A 435 -32.29 10.67 -16.61
C GLY A 435 -32.26 9.52 -17.60
N ILE A 436 -33.27 8.66 -17.59
CA ILE A 436 -33.43 7.53 -18.51
C ILE A 436 -33.82 8.03 -19.91
N ASP A 437 -34.77 8.96 -19.97
CA ASP A 437 -35.28 9.54 -21.23
C ASP A 437 -34.15 10.25 -22.02
N PHE A 438 -33.17 10.81 -21.32
CA PHE A 438 -31.97 11.41 -21.96
C PHE A 438 -31.26 10.45 -22.91
N PHE A 439 -31.23 9.16 -22.60
CA PHE A 439 -30.54 8.16 -23.43
C PHE A 439 -31.36 7.68 -24.63
N GLN A 440 -32.64 8.12 -24.77
CA GLN A 440 -33.42 7.80 -25.98
C GLN A 440 -32.74 8.40 -27.20
N GLY A 441 -32.48 7.56 -28.21
CA GLY A 441 -31.86 7.98 -29.46
C GLY A 441 -30.33 8.23 -29.38
N GLN A 442 -29.70 8.11 -28.21
CA GLN A 442 -28.27 8.27 -28.07
C GLN A 442 -27.49 7.03 -28.57
N GLU A 443 -26.28 7.26 -29.08
CA GLU A 443 -25.29 6.24 -29.38
C GLU A 443 -24.22 6.28 -28.29
N ILE A 444 -23.83 5.12 -27.76
CA ILE A 444 -22.85 5.00 -26.69
C ILE A 444 -21.72 4.09 -27.15
N SER A 445 -20.53 4.65 -27.40
CA SER A 445 -19.34 3.88 -27.74
C SER A 445 -18.70 3.23 -26.50
N GLY A 446 -18.82 3.87 -25.35
CA GLY A 446 -18.36 3.33 -24.08
C GLY A 446 -19.06 3.96 -22.88
N VAL A 447 -19.33 3.15 -21.86
CA VAL A 447 -19.95 3.63 -20.63
C VAL A 447 -19.21 3.12 -19.41
N LEU A 448 -18.98 4.01 -18.44
CA LEU A 448 -18.58 3.68 -17.08
C LEU A 448 -19.77 3.95 -16.15
N ILE A 449 -20.31 2.90 -15.55
CA ILE A 449 -21.32 3.00 -14.53
C ILE A 449 -20.64 2.88 -13.18
N ASP A 450 -20.51 3.98 -12.48
CA ASP A 450 -19.87 4.04 -11.17
C ASP A 450 -20.91 3.89 -10.07
N GLU A 451 -20.62 3.08 -9.05
CA GLU A 451 -21.58 2.67 -8.00
C GLU A 451 -22.80 1.92 -8.60
N ALA A 452 -22.55 0.95 -9.49
CA ALA A 452 -23.59 0.28 -10.28
C ALA A 452 -24.66 -0.43 -9.44
N THR A 453 -24.36 -0.84 -8.20
CA THR A 453 -25.33 -1.42 -7.26
C THR A 453 -26.42 -0.43 -6.82
N HIS A 454 -26.23 0.87 -7.00
CA HIS A 454 -27.25 1.88 -6.70
C HIS A 454 -28.27 2.09 -7.84
N LEU A 455 -28.04 1.50 -8.99
CA LEU A 455 -28.95 1.51 -10.13
C LEU A 455 -29.78 0.21 -10.16
N ASN A 456 -30.99 0.27 -10.70
CA ASN A 456 -31.77 -0.94 -10.92
C ASN A 456 -31.41 -1.64 -12.24
N ALA A 457 -31.85 -2.90 -12.41
CA ALA A 457 -31.55 -3.71 -13.59
C ALA A 457 -32.09 -3.08 -14.88
N GLU A 458 -33.28 -2.48 -14.84
CA GLU A 458 -33.93 -1.87 -16.00
C GLU A 458 -33.15 -0.64 -16.49
N GLU A 459 -32.70 0.23 -15.56
CA GLU A 459 -31.87 1.40 -15.88
C GLU A 459 -30.58 0.98 -16.61
N VAL A 460 -29.89 -0.05 -16.09
CA VAL A 460 -28.64 -0.52 -16.69
C VAL A 460 -28.89 -1.25 -17.99
N SER A 461 -29.89 -2.13 -18.07
CA SER A 461 -30.28 -2.82 -19.30
C SER A 461 -30.59 -1.83 -20.40
N TRP A 462 -31.34 -0.78 -20.10
CA TRP A 462 -31.66 0.28 -21.04
C TRP A 462 -30.42 0.98 -21.60
N ILE A 463 -29.44 1.30 -20.74
CA ILE A 463 -28.17 1.90 -21.16
C ILE A 463 -27.39 0.92 -22.04
N LEU A 464 -27.31 -0.35 -21.69
CA LEU A 464 -26.59 -1.37 -22.44
C LEU A 464 -27.16 -1.57 -23.85
N THR A 465 -28.48 -1.42 -24.06
CA THR A 465 -29.11 -1.48 -25.40
C THR A 465 -28.66 -0.34 -26.32
N ARG A 466 -28.06 0.74 -25.78
CA ARG A 466 -27.54 1.88 -26.52
C ARG A 466 -26.06 1.75 -26.87
N LEU A 467 -25.42 0.66 -26.46
CA LEU A 467 -24.02 0.37 -26.81
C LEU A 467 -23.90 0.06 -28.31
N ARG A 468 -23.67 1.10 -29.07
CA ARG A 468 -23.40 1.06 -30.51
C ARG A 468 -22.47 2.23 -30.86
N THR A 469 -21.66 2.10 -31.90
CA THR A 469 -20.68 3.11 -32.25
C THR A 469 -20.42 3.15 -33.74
N ASN A 470 -20.22 4.36 -34.27
CA ASN A 470 -19.70 4.60 -35.59
C ASN A 470 -18.15 4.75 -35.59
N SER A 471 -17.53 4.77 -34.39
CA SER A 471 -16.07 4.79 -34.26
C SER A 471 -15.46 3.40 -34.46
N ASN A 472 -14.12 3.33 -34.62
CA ASN A 472 -13.40 2.06 -34.73
C ASN A 472 -13.31 1.28 -33.40
N ALA A 473 -13.78 1.87 -32.28
CA ALA A 473 -13.75 1.24 -30.98
C ALA A 473 -14.85 0.20 -30.83
N LYS A 474 -14.59 -0.88 -30.10
CA LYS A 474 -15.64 -1.84 -29.70
C LYS A 474 -16.50 -1.22 -28.61
N PRO A 475 -17.85 -1.25 -28.74
CA PRO A 475 -18.73 -0.81 -27.66
C PRO A 475 -18.43 -1.57 -26.37
N THR A 476 -18.24 -0.86 -25.27
CA THR A 476 -17.83 -1.46 -23.99
C THR A 476 -18.48 -0.78 -22.81
N ALA A 477 -18.96 -1.59 -21.83
CA ALA A 477 -19.42 -1.10 -20.55
C ALA A 477 -18.44 -1.51 -19.44
N TRP A 478 -18.17 -0.62 -18.52
CA TRP A 478 -17.46 -0.86 -17.27
C TRP A 478 -18.39 -0.53 -16.11
N MET A 479 -18.36 -1.35 -15.08
CA MET A 479 -19.16 -1.14 -13.87
C MET A 479 -18.24 -1.22 -12.66
N SER A 480 -18.35 -0.25 -11.75
CA SER A 480 -17.68 -0.29 -10.45
C SER A 480 -18.72 -0.26 -9.34
N CYS A 481 -18.53 -1.05 -8.28
CA CYS A 481 -19.45 -1.10 -7.15
C CYS A 481 -18.81 -1.75 -5.93
N ASN A 482 -19.44 -1.53 -4.77
CA ASN A 482 -19.26 -2.38 -3.60
C ASN A 482 -20.27 -3.53 -3.64
N PRO A 483 -19.94 -4.72 -3.07
CA PRO A 483 -20.87 -5.83 -2.98
C PRO A 483 -22.18 -5.43 -2.29
N ASP A 484 -23.31 -5.89 -2.84
CA ASP A 484 -24.62 -5.70 -2.25
C ASP A 484 -25.52 -6.90 -2.55
N ASN A 485 -25.97 -7.57 -1.50
CA ASN A 485 -26.75 -8.80 -1.60
C ASN A 485 -28.19 -8.61 -2.13
N SER A 486 -28.66 -7.37 -2.14
CA SER A 486 -29.97 -6.99 -2.69
C SER A 486 -29.87 -6.48 -4.13
N SER A 487 -28.67 -6.36 -4.69
CA SER A 487 -28.49 -5.85 -6.04
C SER A 487 -28.67 -6.95 -7.08
N TRP A 488 -29.35 -6.60 -8.16
CA TRP A 488 -29.49 -7.45 -9.36
C TRP A 488 -28.15 -7.91 -9.95
N LEU A 489 -27.07 -7.17 -9.70
CA LEU A 489 -25.70 -7.56 -10.12
C LEU A 489 -25.26 -8.86 -9.47
N LEU A 490 -25.83 -9.26 -8.33
CA LEU A 490 -25.51 -10.54 -7.69
C LEU A 490 -25.72 -11.71 -8.65
N ASP A 491 -26.82 -11.72 -9.43
CA ASP A 491 -27.12 -12.78 -10.39
C ASP A 491 -26.03 -12.89 -11.49
N TRP A 492 -25.44 -11.78 -11.87
CA TRP A 492 -24.37 -11.75 -12.89
C TRP A 492 -23.04 -12.22 -12.35
N VAL A 493 -22.75 -11.96 -11.07
CA VAL A 493 -21.46 -12.27 -10.46
C VAL A 493 -21.47 -13.58 -9.66
N GLU A 494 -22.62 -14.15 -9.34
CA GLU A 494 -22.76 -15.35 -8.49
C GLU A 494 -21.83 -16.51 -8.89
N TRP A 495 -21.67 -16.74 -10.19
CA TRP A 495 -20.77 -17.79 -10.70
C TRP A 495 -19.30 -17.57 -10.30
N TYR A 496 -18.89 -16.31 -10.13
CA TYR A 496 -17.52 -15.94 -9.77
C TYR A 496 -17.26 -15.97 -8.26
N LEU A 497 -18.26 -16.32 -7.46
CA LEU A 497 -18.18 -16.30 -6.01
C LEU A 497 -18.05 -17.73 -5.45
N HIS A 498 -17.49 -17.84 -4.27
CA HIS A 498 -17.59 -19.07 -3.51
C HIS A 498 -19.06 -19.35 -3.17
N PRO A 499 -19.53 -20.60 -3.35
CA PRO A 499 -20.90 -20.98 -3.00
C PRO A 499 -21.26 -20.66 -1.56
N LYS A 500 -22.56 -20.46 -1.28
CA LYS A 500 -23.04 -20.25 0.10
C LYS A 500 -22.58 -21.40 1.01
N LYS A 501 -22.17 -21.08 2.24
CA LYS A 501 -21.69 -22.04 3.23
C LYS A 501 -20.39 -22.76 2.80
N THR A 502 -19.48 -22.04 2.14
CA THR A 502 -18.13 -22.52 1.90
C THR A 502 -17.26 -22.15 3.10
N TYR A 503 -16.63 -23.15 3.71
CA TYR A 503 -15.83 -22.98 4.92
C TYR A 503 -14.36 -23.27 4.64
N VAL A 504 -13.48 -22.43 5.18
CA VAL A 504 -12.02 -22.62 5.18
C VAL A 504 -11.54 -22.61 6.63
N THR A 505 -10.67 -23.58 6.95
CA THR A 505 -10.06 -23.69 8.28
C THR A 505 -8.61 -23.24 8.24
N GLU A 506 -8.28 -22.24 9.06
CA GLU A 506 -6.92 -21.75 9.25
C GLU A 506 -6.54 -21.95 10.72
N GLY A 507 -5.63 -22.89 11.00
CA GLY A 507 -5.34 -23.32 12.36
C GLY A 507 -6.59 -23.95 13.02
N ASP A 508 -6.97 -23.45 14.18
CA ASP A 508 -8.15 -23.91 14.94
C ASP A 508 -9.45 -23.14 14.62
N VAL A 509 -9.40 -22.21 13.68
CA VAL A 509 -10.55 -21.33 13.37
C VAL A 509 -11.11 -21.63 11.99
N THR A 510 -12.43 -21.84 11.92
CA THR A 510 -13.16 -22.08 10.67
C THR A 510 -13.95 -20.84 10.30
N PHE A 511 -13.75 -20.36 9.06
CA PHE A 511 -14.40 -19.15 8.51
C PHE A 511 -15.35 -19.56 7.39
N ASP A 512 -16.54 -18.92 7.34
CA ASP A 512 -17.41 -18.96 6.17
C ASP A 512 -16.91 -17.93 5.13
N ILE A 513 -16.54 -18.39 3.95
CA ILE A 513 -16.08 -17.56 2.83
C ILE A 513 -17.14 -17.47 1.71
N GLY A 514 -18.34 -17.99 1.95
CA GLY A 514 -19.44 -17.96 0.98
C GLY A 514 -19.74 -16.53 0.51
N GLY A 515 -19.92 -16.37 -0.80
CA GLY A 515 -20.16 -15.07 -1.43
C GLY A 515 -18.94 -14.18 -1.62
N ARG A 516 -17.76 -14.59 -1.16
CA ARG A 516 -16.50 -13.90 -1.49
C ARG A 516 -16.03 -14.28 -2.89
N PRO A 517 -15.30 -13.40 -3.61
CA PRO A 517 -14.73 -13.74 -4.92
C PRO A 517 -13.89 -15.01 -4.88
N ASP A 518 -14.17 -15.95 -5.78
CA ASP A 518 -13.41 -17.16 -6.01
C ASP A 518 -12.22 -16.83 -6.92
N GLN A 519 -11.00 -16.91 -6.41
CA GLN A 519 -9.80 -16.51 -7.11
C GLN A 519 -9.53 -17.34 -8.36
N ASP A 520 -9.98 -18.61 -8.39
CA ASP A 520 -9.82 -19.48 -9.54
C ASP A 520 -10.73 -19.07 -10.72
N LYS A 521 -11.82 -18.38 -10.43
CA LYS A 521 -12.77 -17.89 -11.42
C LYS A 521 -12.65 -16.39 -11.69
N ASN A 522 -11.95 -15.66 -10.81
CA ASN A 522 -11.76 -14.22 -10.94
C ASN A 522 -11.12 -13.89 -12.29
N GLU A 523 -11.61 -12.83 -12.95
CA GLU A 523 -11.18 -12.41 -14.28
C GLU A 523 -11.48 -13.37 -15.45
N MET A 524 -12.07 -14.54 -15.23
CA MET A 524 -12.45 -15.42 -16.32
C MET A 524 -13.51 -14.77 -17.22
N LEU A 525 -13.36 -14.96 -18.52
CA LEU A 525 -14.33 -14.48 -19.50
C LEU A 525 -15.51 -15.43 -19.59
N ARG A 526 -16.72 -14.91 -19.46
CA ARG A 526 -17.97 -15.63 -19.75
C ARG A 526 -18.75 -14.94 -20.85
N TRP A 527 -19.61 -15.71 -21.50
CA TRP A 527 -20.49 -15.24 -22.55
C TRP A 527 -21.93 -15.44 -22.13
N PHE A 528 -22.82 -14.55 -22.54
CA PHE A 528 -24.25 -14.68 -22.29
C PHE A 528 -25.10 -14.28 -23.48
N LEU A 529 -26.28 -14.87 -23.53
CA LEU A 529 -27.41 -14.50 -24.38
C LEU A 529 -28.63 -14.25 -23.53
N VAL A 530 -29.58 -13.48 -24.05
CA VAL A 530 -30.90 -13.32 -23.43
C VAL A 530 -31.90 -14.10 -24.27
N ILE A 531 -32.37 -15.23 -23.74
CA ILE A 531 -33.32 -16.10 -24.41
C ILE A 531 -34.66 -16.06 -23.63
N ASN A 532 -35.73 -15.62 -24.26
CA ASN A 532 -37.04 -15.44 -23.61
C ASN A 532 -36.99 -14.59 -22.33
N GLY A 533 -36.15 -13.54 -22.31
CA GLY A 533 -35.98 -12.67 -21.15
C GLY A 533 -35.04 -13.21 -20.07
N LEU A 534 -34.48 -14.41 -20.21
CA LEU A 534 -33.57 -15.03 -19.25
C LEU A 534 -32.12 -14.98 -19.75
N TYR A 535 -31.19 -14.67 -18.85
CA TYR A 535 -29.75 -14.69 -19.11
C TYR A 535 -29.24 -16.13 -19.08
N VAL A 536 -28.75 -16.63 -20.21
CA VAL A 536 -28.10 -17.94 -20.32
C VAL A 536 -26.59 -17.74 -20.51
N TRP A 537 -25.78 -18.49 -19.78
CA TRP A 537 -24.35 -18.22 -19.62
C TRP A 537 -23.49 -19.44 -19.97
N ASP A 538 -22.34 -19.18 -20.59
CA ASP A 538 -21.29 -20.18 -20.78
C ASP A 538 -19.89 -19.55 -20.71
N THR A 539 -18.88 -20.35 -20.41
CA THR A 539 -17.45 -19.98 -20.52
C THR A 539 -16.92 -20.12 -21.94
N ASP A 540 -17.63 -20.87 -22.79
CA ASP A 540 -17.33 -21.07 -24.20
C ASP A 540 -18.42 -20.43 -25.09
N ARG A 541 -18.02 -19.51 -25.95
CA ARG A 541 -18.92 -18.77 -26.83
C ARG A 541 -19.62 -19.67 -27.86
N ASP A 542 -18.84 -20.56 -28.46
CA ASP A 542 -19.37 -21.37 -29.57
C ASP A 542 -20.27 -22.47 -29.05
N ARG A 543 -19.99 -23.03 -27.87
CA ARG A 543 -20.88 -23.95 -27.13
C ARG A 543 -22.19 -23.29 -26.76
N LEU A 544 -22.14 -22.01 -26.29
CA LEU A 544 -23.35 -21.26 -25.99
C LEU A 544 -24.25 -21.08 -27.23
N ILE A 545 -23.66 -20.73 -28.37
CA ILE A 545 -24.37 -20.58 -29.65
C ILE A 545 -24.99 -21.93 -30.06
N GLU A 546 -24.23 -23.02 -30.05
CA GLU A 546 -24.71 -24.33 -30.46
C GLU A 546 -25.83 -24.84 -29.56
N THR A 547 -25.74 -24.61 -28.24
CA THR A 547 -26.76 -25.03 -27.27
C THR A 547 -28.10 -24.36 -27.49
N TYR A 548 -28.09 -23.07 -27.89
CA TYR A 548 -29.31 -22.27 -28.03
C TYR A 548 -29.62 -21.89 -29.47
N LYS A 549 -29.00 -22.53 -30.48
CA LYS A 549 -29.09 -22.18 -31.91
C LYS A 549 -30.53 -22.02 -32.44
N ASP A 550 -31.47 -22.84 -31.92
CA ASP A 550 -32.86 -22.83 -32.32
C ASP A 550 -33.68 -21.71 -31.63
N SER A 551 -33.11 -21.08 -30.61
CA SER A 551 -33.75 -20.02 -29.82
C SER A 551 -33.11 -18.66 -29.99
N ILE A 552 -32.00 -18.58 -30.75
CA ILE A 552 -31.32 -17.31 -31.05
C ILE A 552 -32.09 -16.60 -32.16
N GLU A 553 -32.46 -15.35 -31.92
CA GLU A 553 -33.11 -14.50 -32.93
C GLU A 553 -32.11 -14.03 -33.98
N ASP A 554 -32.61 -13.74 -35.20
CA ASP A 554 -31.77 -13.25 -36.26
C ASP A 554 -31.08 -11.93 -35.90
N GLY A 555 -29.74 -11.91 -35.99
CA GLY A 555 -28.93 -10.77 -35.58
C GLY A 555 -28.57 -10.72 -34.09
N GLN A 556 -28.99 -11.69 -33.28
CA GLN A 556 -28.60 -11.78 -31.87
C GLN A 556 -27.21 -12.42 -31.70
N TYR A 557 -26.33 -11.79 -30.89
CA TYR A 557 -24.96 -12.27 -30.65
C TYR A 557 -24.67 -12.41 -29.15
N PRO A 558 -23.86 -13.41 -28.76
CA PRO A 558 -23.38 -13.50 -27.39
C PRO A 558 -22.59 -12.28 -26.96
N MET A 559 -22.91 -11.74 -25.82
CA MET A 559 -22.15 -10.68 -25.15
C MET A 559 -21.17 -11.27 -24.16
N SER A 560 -20.02 -10.63 -23.99
CA SER A 560 -19.00 -11.09 -23.06
C SER A 560 -19.08 -10.30 -21.75
N PHE A 561 -18.83 -11.00 -20.65
CA PHE A 561 -18.77 -10.43 -19.31
C PHE A 561 -17.53 -10.93 -18.57
N ARG A 562 -16.92 -10.07 -17.76
CA ARG A 562 -15.80 -10.39 -16.88
C ARG A 562 -15.98 -9.70 -15.55
N PHE A 563 -15.91 -10.45 -14.48
CA PHE A 563 -15.91 -9.93 -13.12
C PHE A 563 -14.49 -9.86 -12.58
N ILE A 564 -14.17 -8.77 -11.89
CA ILE A 564 -12.90 -8.56 -11.20
C ILE A 564 -13.26 -8.26 -9.74
N GLY A 565 -13.20 -9.27 -8.90
CA GLY A 565 -13.37 -9.14 -7.46
C GLY A 565 -12.08 -8.63 -6.83
N ALA A 566 -12.18 -7.55 -6.07
CA ALA A 566 -11.07 -6.98 -5.32
C ALA A 566 -11.48 -6.75 -3.87
N THR A 567 -10.55 -6.92 -2.94
CA THR A 567 -10.70 -6.70 -1.51
C THR A 567 -9.84 -5.53 -1.05
N TYR A 568 -9.96 -5.12 0.21
CA TYR A 568 -9.06 -4.11 0.76
C TYR A 568 -7.57 -4.55 0.71
N LYS A 569 -7.31 -5.87 0.75
CA LYS A 569 -5.95 -6.43 0.63
C LYS A 569 -5.36 -6.19 -0.75
N ASP A 570 -6.20 -6.08 -1.76
CA ASP A 570 -5.82 -5.75 -3.14
C ASP A 570 -5.63 -4.24 -3.34
N ASN A 571 -5.93 -3.44 -2.31
CA ASN A 571 -5.67 -2.00 -2.28
C ASN A 571 -4.78 -1.64 -1.08
N PRO A 572 -3.46 -1.75 -1.19
CA PRO A 572 -2.52 -1.47 -0.11
C PRO A 572 -2.41 0.02 0.28
N MET A 573 -3.14 0.92 -0.40
CA MET A 573 -3.23 2.36 -0.06
C MET A 573 -4.38 2.69 0.89
N ILE A 574 -5.13 1.73 1.29
CA ILE A 574 -6.13 1.99 2.33
C ILE A 574 -5.36 2.41 3.58
N ASP A 575 -5.52 3.66 3.98
CA ASP A 575 -4.99 4.20 5.22
C ASP A 575 -5.27 3.21 6.37
N ARG A 576 -4.25 2.86 7.16
CA ARG A 576 -4.41 1.95 8.32
C ARG A 576 -5.53 2.38 9.24
N LYS A 577 -5.77 3.69 9.37
CA LYS A 577 -6.93 4.21 10.08
C LYS A 577 -8.23 3.83 9.38
N TYR A 578 -8.29 3.95 8.05
CA TYR A 578 -9.45 3.50 7.29
C TYR A 578 -9.65 1.98 7.35
N VAL A 579 -8.55 1.19 7.29
CA VAL A 579 -8.60 -0.27 7.52
C VAL A 579 -9.05 -0.58 8.94
N SER A 580 -8.51 0.13 9.95
CA SER A 580 -8.95 0.01 11.32
C SER A 580 -10.42 0.41 11.48
N ASP A 581 -10.84 1.50 10.84
CA ASP A 581 -12.24 1.93 10.84
C ASP A 581 -13.14 0.91 10.12
N LEU A 582 -12.67 0.29 9.03
CA LEU A 582 -13.36 -0.82 8.36
C LEU A 582 -13.43 -2.08 9.24
N LEU A 583 -12.31 -2.44 9.89
CA LEU A 583 -12.24 -3.59 10.80
C LEU A 583 -13.02 -3.38 12.11
N ASN A 584 -13.30 -2.14 12.49
CA ASN A 584 -14.15 -1.78 13.62
C ASN A 584 -15.64 -1.65 13.25
N LYS A 585 -15.99 -1.81 11.97
CA LYS A 585 -17.40 -1.82 11.51
C LYS A 585 -18.13 -3.07 11.97
N SER A 586 -19.44 -3.09 11.80
CA SER A 586 -20.27 -4.27 12.04
C SER A 586 -19.74 -5.48 11.25
N ARG A 587 -20.02 -6.70 11.73
CA ARG A 587 -19.62 -7.95 11.06
C ARG A 587 -20.03 -7.95 9.59
N ILE A 588 -21.23 -7.50 9.28
CA ILE A 588 -21.78 -7.45 7.92
C ILE A 588 -21.05 -6.46 7.03
N GLU A 589 -20.77 -5.26 7.54
CA GLU A 589 -20.00 -4.28 6.79
C GLU A 589 -18.56 -4.77 6.54
N LYS A 590 -17.98 -5.52 7.50
CA LYS A 590 -16.71 -6.19 7.29
C LYS A 590 -16.79 -7.20 6.16
N GLU A 591 -17.79 -8.10 6.17
CA GLU A 591 -17.95 -9.08 5.10
C GLU A 591 -18.09 -8.42 3.73
N ARG A 592 -18.85 -7.32 3.62
CA ARG A 592 -19.04 -6.57 2.37
C ARG A 592 -17.78 -5.82 1.94
N LEU A 593 -17.25 -4.97 2.81
CA LEU A 593 -16.25 -3.96 2.43
C LEU A 593 -14.81 -4.44 2.61
N VAL A 594 -14.59 -5.38 3.54
CA VAL A 594 -13.26 -5.94 3.83
C VAL A 594 -13.01 -7.19 3.00
N PHE A 595 -13.98 -8.12 2.97
CA PHE A 595 -13.81 -9.42 2.33
C PHE A 595 -14.49 -9.53 0.96
N GLY A 596 -15.20 -8.49 0.54
CA GLY A 596 -15.85 -8.46 -0.78
C GLY A 596 -17.02 -9.43 -0.92
N SER A 597 -17.65 -9.86 0.20
CA SER A 597 -18.74 -10.82 0.16
C SER A 597 -20.04 -10.20 -0.35
N TRP A 598 -20.59 -10.81 -1.39
CA TRP A 598 -21.90 -10.46 -1.98
C TRP A 598 -23.07 -11.12 -1.25
N HIS A 599 -22.83 -12.14 -0.43
CA HIS A 599 -23.88 -12.83 0.34
C HIS A 599 -24.07 -12.28 1.75
N ALA A 600 -23.31 -11.26 2.15
CA ALA A 600 -23.44 -10.66 3.45
C ALA A 600 -24.83 -10.04 3.62
N LYS A 601 -25.69 -10.73 4.36
CA LYS A 601 -27.04 -10.25 4.71
C LYS A 601 -26.98 -9.60 6.08
N PRO A 602 -27.74 -8.51 6.32
CA PRO A 602 -28.07 -8.12 7.66
C PRO A 602 -28.76 -9.31 8.35
N GLU A 603 -28.13 -9.90 9.36
CA GLU A 603 -28.82 -10.85 10.22
C GLU A 603 -30.00 -10.10 10.82
N GLY A 604 -31.19 -10.55 10.53
CA GLY A 604 -32.51 -10.05 10.88
C GLY A 604 -32.53 -8.60 11.35
N VAL A 605 -33.15 -7.73 10.62
CA VAL A 605 -33.23 -6.30 10.93
C VAL A 605 -33.48 -6.08 12.42
N GLY A 606 -32.40 -5.96 13.18
CA GLY A 606 -32.36 -5.22 14.43
C GLY A 606 -32.69 -5.95 15.73
N PHE A 607 -33.09 -7.21 15.78
CA PHE A 607 -33.58 -7.78 17.04
C PHE A 607 -32.93 -9.07 17.55
N TRP A 608 -32.16 -9.80 16.75
CA TRP A 608 -31.61 -11.08 17.20
C TRP A 608 -30.23 -11.40 16.65
N SER A 609 -29.29 -11.78 17.52
CA SER A 609 -28.02 -12.37 17.15
C SER A 609 -27.94 -13.80 17.67
N ASN A 610 -27.54 -14.75 16.82
CA ASN A 610 -27.25 -16.13 17.24
C ASN A 610 -26.17 -16.21 18.33
N GLU A 611 -25.34 -15.18 18.48
CA GLU A 611 -24.32 -15.07 19.52
C GLU A 611 -24.94 -14.85 20.93
N TRP A 612 -26.18 -14.36 20.96
CA TRP A 612 -26.91 -14.18 22.23
C TRP A 612 -27.53 -15.48 22.75
N CYS A 613 -27.60 -16.51 21.89
CA CYS A 613 -28.23 -17.77 22.23
C CYS A 613 -27.18 -18.85 22.47
N LYS A 614 -27.19 -19.43 23.66
CA LYS A 614 -26.43 -20.66 23.92
C LYS A 614 -27.23 -21.86 23.46
N LYS A 615 -26.65 -22.76 22.68
CA LYS A 615 -27.23 -24.08 22.41
C LYS A 615 -27.09 -24.92 23.68
N LEU A 616 -28.19 -25.30 24.25
CA LEU A 616 -28.25 -26.19 25.40
C LEU A 616 -28.42 -27.63 24.94
N LYS A 617 -27.73 -28.56 25.59
CA LYS A 617 -27.91 -30.02 25.37
C LYS A 617 -29.04 -30.60 26.21
N THR A 618 -29.30 -29.97 27.35
CA THR A 618 -30.34 -30.34 28.34
C THR A 618 -31.11 -29.10 28.71
N PHE A 619 -32.34 -29.26 29.19
CA PHE A 619 -33.09 -28.16 29.76
C PHE A 619 -32.46 -27.71 31.10
N PRO A 620 -32.42 -26.42 31.43
CA PRO A 620 -31.89 -25.95 32.69
C PRO A 620 -32.53 -26.60 33.93
N HIS A 621 -33.79 -26.91 33.90
CA HIS A 621 -34.47 -27.55 35.01
C HIS A 621 -34.12 -29.04 35.16
N ASP A 622 -33.56 -29.70 34.12
CA ASP A 622 -33.07 -31.08 34.24
C ASP A 622 -31.75 -31.12 35.03
N ASP A 623 -30.98 -30.03 34.96
CA ASP A 623 -29.71 -29.89 35.70
C ASP A 623 -29.93 -29.17 37.04
N ASP A 624 -31.06 -28.47 37.23
CA ASP A 624 -31.37 -27.71 38.44
C ASP A 624 -32.89 -27.80 38.72
N PRO A 625 -33.34 -28.74 39.63
CA PRO A 625 -34.71 -28.99 39.95
C PRO A 625 -35.47 -27.78 40.53
N ASP A 626 -34.74 -26.77 41.06
CA ASP A 626 -35.35 -25.55 41.60
C ASP A 626 -35.65 -24.48 40.55
N ASP A 627 -35.27 -24.70 39.26
CA ASP A 627 -35.52 -23.76 38.18
C ASP A 627 -36.74 -24.17 37.32
N GLU A 628 -37.92 -24.09 37.91
CA GLU A 628 -39.17 -24.42 37.29
C GLU A 628 -39.56 -23.49 36.11
N ILE A 629 -40.23 -24.04 35.10
CA ILE A 629 -40.83 -23.25 34.01
C ILE A 629 -42.09 -22.58 34.55
N VAL A 630 -42.07 -21.25 34.60
CA VAL A 630 -43.17 -20.45 35.13
C VAL A 630 -44.17 -19.99 34.04
N LYS A 631 -43.72 -19.94 32.78
CA LYS A 631 -44.55 -19.48 31.66
C LYS A 631 -44.08 -20.07 30.34
N ARG A 632 -45.04 -20.45 29.49
CA ARG A 632 -44.84 -20.78 28.09
C ARG A 632 -45.68 -19.89 27.19
N VAL A 633 -45.08 -19.40 26.10
CA VAL A 633 -45.77 -18.58 25.10
C VAL A 633 -45.45 -19.10 23.71
N ARG A 634 -46.44 -19.27 22.88
CA ARG A 634 -46.24 -19.55 21.46
C ARG A 634 -46.58 -18.29 20.66
N CYS A 635 -45.65 -17.84 19.85
CA CYS A 635 -45.84 -16.73 18.92
C CYS A 635 -45.79 -17.27 17.50
N TRP A 636 -46.58 -16.67 16.63
CA TRP A 636 -46.60 -16.99 15.21
C TRP A 636 -46.28 -15.73 14.40
N ASP A 637 -45.40 -15.89 13.44
CA ASP A 637 -45.15 -14.94 12.34
C ASP A 637 -45.77 -15.58 11.09
N LEU A 638 -46.79 -14.94 10.52
CA LEU A 638 -47.57 -15.49 9.42
C LEU A 638 -47.06 -14.97 8.09
N ALA A 639 -46.69 -15.88 7.20
CA ALA A 639 -46.37 -15.52 5.82
C ALA A 639 -47.63 -15.12 5.04
N TYR A 640 -47.45 -14.11 4.18
CA TYR A 640 -48.54 -13.56 3.36
C TYR A 640 -48.38 -13.85 1.87
N THR A 641 -47.27 -14.44 1.46
CA THR A 641 -46.88 -14.67 0.05
C THR A 641 -46.84 -16.16 -0.27
N GLU A 642 -47.59 -16.57 -1.31
CA GLU A 642 -47.48 -17.90 -1.88
C GLU A 642 -46.31 -17.98 -2.87
N PRO A 643 -45.69 -19.16 -3.05
CA PRO A 643 -44.67 -19.36 -4.07
C PRO A 643 -45.23 -19.08 -5.47
N HIS A 644 -44.51 -18.28 -6.26
CA HIS A 644 -44.84 -18.03 -7.66
C HIS A 644 -43.53 -17.98 -8.51
N GLU A 645 -43.63 -18.03 -9.84
CA GLU A 645 -42.50 -18.11 -10.77
C GLU A 645 -41.40 -17.05 -10.58
N GLY A 646 -41.68 -15.94 -9.91
CA GLY A 646 -40.70 -14.87 -9.58
C GLY A 646 -40.18 -14.91 -8.14
N ASN A 647 -40.72 -15.75 -7.28
CA ASN A 647 -40.31 -15.92 -5.89
C ASN A 647 -40.49 -17.36 -5.43
N MET A 648 -39.50 -18.19 -5.63
CA MET A 648 -39.50 -19.61 -5.27
C MET A 648 -39.11 -19.86 -3.79
N ASP A 649 -38.74 -18.85 -3.03
CA ASP A 649 -38.44 -18.90 -1.59
C ASP A 649 -39.22 -17.79 -0.85
N PRO A 650 -40.55 -17.88 -0.78
CA PRO A 650 -41.38 -16.91 -0.07
C PRO A 650 -41.14 -16.96 1.44
N ASP A 651 -41.59 -15.94 2.15
CA ASP A 651 -41.56 -15.95 3.61
C ASP A 651 -42.34 -17.15 4.15
N TYR A 652 -41.86 -17.72 5.25
CA TYR A 652 -42.50 -18.87 5.88
C TYR A 652 -43.33 -18.43 7.08
N THR A 653 -44.47 -19.10 7.31
CA THR A 653 -45.12 -19.03 8.59
C THR A 653 -44.26 -19.73 9.65
N VAL A 654 -43.86 -19.00 10.68
CA VAL A 654 -42.98 -19.52 11.72
C VAL A 654 -43.66 -19.44 13.07
N GLY A 655 -43.74 -20.58 13.73
CA GLY A 655 -44.25 -20.68 15.12
C GLY A 655 -43.09 -20.95 16.09
N VAL A 656 -42.92 -20.10 17.09
CA VAL A 656 -41.89 -20.26 18.12
C VAL A 656 -42.54 -20.47 19.47
N LEU A 657 -42.21 -21.59 20.12
CA LEU A 657 -42.61 -21.86 21.52
C LEU A 657 -41.43 -21.46 22.43
N MET A 658 -41.67 -20.51 23.31
CA MET A 658 -40.68 -20.05 24.32
C MET A 658 -41.16 -20.35 25.71
N ALA A 659 -40.24 -20.77 26.57
CA ALA A 659 -40.46 -20.92 28.00
C ALA A 659 -39.66 -19.89 28.79
N GLN A 660 -40.20 -19.43 29.90
CA GLN A 660 -39.52 -18.63 30.89
C GLN A 660 -39.36 -19.45 32.16
N THR A 661 -38.14 -19.50 32.69
CA THR A 661 -37.86 -20.19 33.95
C THR A 661 -37.96 -19.23 35.14
N LYS A 662 -38.08 -19.78 36.34
CA LYS A 662 -38.14 -19.04 37.61
C LYS A 662 -36.85 -18.22 37.88
N LYS A 663 -35.70 -18.69 37.39
CA LYS A 663 -34.41 -17.97 37.48
C LYS A 663 -34.21 -16.89 36.38
N GLY A 664 -35.24 -16.72 35.52
CA GLY A 664 -35.22 -15.65 34.52
C GLY A 664 -34.61 -16.04 33.17
N TYR A 665 -34.33 -17.32 32.91
CA TYR A 665 -33.89 -17.77 31.58
C TYR A 665 -35.08 -17.82 30.62
N TYR A 666 -34.82 -17.47 29.35
CA TYR A 666 -35.78 -17.63 28.25
C TYR A 666 -35.27 -18.73 27.32
N ILE A 667 -36.05 -19.74 27.09
CA ILE A 667 -35.68 -20.94 26.35
C ILE A 667 -36.58 -21.08 25.14
N VAL A 668 -35.98 -21.26 23.96
CA VAL A 668 -36.71 -21.64 22.75
C VAL A 668 -36.84 -23.16 22.76
N GLU A 669 -38.03 -23.65 23.07
CA GLU A 669 -38.30 -25.10 23.15
C GLU A 669 -38.56 -25.72 21.79
N HIS A 670 -39.29 -25.01 20.92
CA HIS A 670 -39.69 -25.58 19.66
C HIS A 670 -39.90 -24.49 18.61
N VAL A 671 -39.42 -24.73 17.40
CA VAL A 671 -39.68 -23.88 16.22
C VAL A 671 -40.36 -24.71 15.15
N VAL A 672 -41.51 -24.26 14.71
CA VAL A 672 -42.25 -24.83 13.57
C VAL A 672 -42.11 -23.89 12.39
N ARG A 673 -41.81 -24.43 11.23
CA ARG A 673 -41.77 -23.73 9.95
C ARG A 673 -42.77 -24.40 9.02
N ALA A 674 -43.75 -23.64 8.52
CA ALA A 674 -44.80 -24.12 7.63
C ALA A 674 -44.87 -23.28 6.35
#